data_108271d8a224570133b5e68bf4999eb9
#
_entry.id   108271d8a224570133b5e68bf4999eb9
#
_cell.length_a   1.000
_cell.length_b   1.000
_cell.length_c   1.000
_cell.angle_alpha   90.00
_cell.angle_beta   90.00
_cell.angle_gamma   90.00
#
_symmetry.space_group_name_H-M   'P 1'
#
loop_
_entity.id
_entity.type
_entity.pdbx_description
1 polymer ?
#
loop_
_entity_poly.entity_id
_entity_poly.type
_entity_poly.pdbx_seq_one_letter_code
_entity_poly.pdbx_strand_id
1 'polypeptide(L)'
;MENAVMEYETNEPKHIKVRGAKVHNLKNIDVDVPLHKIVGIAGVSGSGKSSLALGVLYAEGSRRYLESLSTYTRRRMTGAAKAQVDEVLYVPAALALHQRPGIPGIRSTFGTGTELLNSLRLMYSRLASHRCPNGHYVPPTLKVAAEQEILCPECGAKVHAPSAEELAFNSQGACPKCGGTGSVRTVDLDSLVPDDSLSIDEGAVAPWNSLMWSLMTDVCREMGVRTDVPFRELTDREKEIVYHGPAEKKHIFYKAKKTNQAGELDFTYFNAVYTVENALAKVKDEKGMKRVEKFLKEDICPECGGSRLSEAARAPRLRGIGLAQACQMPLKELVDWVAGVPDSLPEEMHPMAESICESFQTVAKRLMDLGLSYLSLDRAAASLSTGERQRMQLARAVRNRTTGVLYVLDEPSIGLHPSNIVGLNAVMHDLIADGNSIILVDHDTQILSEADWLIEMGPEAGAGGGYVITQGTIPQVIAKKESMIGPFLAQTADMRIRKSVAWEEIFAPGKLHLSTDAIHTVKPLEIDIPKGRLTVVTGVSGSGKTTMVLESLIPGLEAKLNGEHLPGHVKSITAEGIAHVKLIDASPIGINVRSTVATYANVHDELRKIYAKTADAKNKKYKAGDFSYNTGKLRCPVCDGTGQISLDVQFLPDVDVPCPECGGSRYAREAWEICYENKQGMRYSLPQMMEMDVTTALQATQEWKVVHQRLEVLKNLGLGYLTLGEETPSLSGGEAQRLKLASELGRGQSDSVFVFDEPTIGLHPLDVQTLLQVFQALIDNGATVLVIEHDLDVIRNADYIIDMGPGGGEDGGRVVAVGTLEQIKADADSITGKYL
;
A
#
# COMPACT_ATOMS: atom_id res chain seq x y z
N MET A 1 -55.19 -42.33 -1.32
CA MET A 1 -54.80 -41.04 -1.93
C MET A 1 -53.35 -40.82 -1.63
N GLU A 2 -52.51 -41.33 -2.54
CA GLU A 2 -51.05 -41.16 -2.48
C GLU A 2 -50.74 -39.69 -2.87
N ASN A 3 -50.10 -38.97 -1.94
CA ASN A 3 -49.56 -37.65 -2.23
C ASN A 3 -48.27 -37.85 -3.09
N ALA A 4 -48.40 -37.68 -4.40
CA ALA A 4 -47.30 -37.43 -5.28
C ALA A 4 -46.70 -36.04 -4.95
N VAL A 5 -45.60 -36.00 -4.20
CA VAL A 5 -44.73 -34.86 -4.10
C VAL A 5 -44.07 -34.72 -5.47
N MET A 6 -44.56 -33.77 -6.28
CA MET A 6 -43.81 -33.35 -7.47
C MET A 6 -42.50 -32.74 -6.98
N GLU A 7 -41.39 -33.46 -7.13
CA GLU A 7 -40.05 -32.86 -7.13
C GLU A 7 -40.00 -31.90 -8.32
N TYR A 8 -40.13 -30.60 -8.03
CA TYR A 8 -39.73 -29.58 -8.97
C TYR A 8 -38.20 -29.69 -9.05
N GLU A 9 -37.66 -30.33 -10.09
CA GLU A 9 -36.25 -30.08 -10.48
C GLU A 9 -36.14 -28.59 -10.70
N THR A 10 -35.52 -27.90 -9.74
CA THR A 10 -35.17 -26.51 -9.88
C THR A 10 -34.11 -26.45 -11.01
N ASN A 11 -34.50 -25.89 -12.15
CA ASN A 11 -33.66 -25.74 -13.32
C ASN A 11 -32.71 -24.54 -13.09
N GLU A 12 -32.04 -24.54 -11.90
CA GLU A 12 -31.10 -23.50 -11.52
C GLU A 12 -29.80 -23.67 -12.34
N PRO A 13 -29.29 -22.56 -12.91
CA PRO A 13 -28.07 -22.62 -13.68
C PRO A 13 -26.89 -23.04 -12.78
N LYS A 14 -26.15 -24.08 -13.17
CA LYS A 14 -25.01 -24.62 -12.42
C LYS A 14 -23.69 -23.95 -12.76
N HIS A 15 -23.62 -23.20 -13.85
CA HIS A 15 -22.40 -22.55 -14.35
C HIS A 15 -22.68 -21.15 -14.90
N ILE A 16 -21.76 -20.23 -14.67
CA ILE A 16 -21.63 -19.02 -15.47
C ILE A 16 -21.03 -19.42 -16.81
N LYS A 17 -21.65 -19.02 -17.91
CA LYS A 17 -21.12 -19.31 -19.26
C LYS A 17 -20.54 -18.04 -19.87
N VAL A 18 -19.24 -18.07 -20.15
CA VAL A 18 -18.52 -17.00 -20.85
C VAL A 18 -18.23 -17.51 -22.26
N ARG A 19 -18.53 -16.69 -23.27
CA ARG A 19 -18.27 -16.99 -24.69
C ARG A 19 -17.61 -15.82 -25.37
N GLY A 20 -16.52 -16.10 -26.08
CA GLY A 20 -15.84 -15.13 -26.92
C GLY A 20 -15.18 -13.98 -26.14
N ALA A 21 -14.58 -14.23 -24.98
CA ALA A 21 -13.94 -13.18 -24.20
C ALA A 21 -12.63 -12.71 -24.84
N LYS A 22 -12.53 -11.37 -25.05
CA LYS A 22 -11.41 -10.70 -25.73
C LYS A 22 -10.85 -9.52 -24.93
N VAL A 23 -11.12 -9.48 -23.61
CA VAL A 23 -10.68 -8.38 -22.72
C VAL A 23 -9.16 -8.43 -22.55
N HIS A 24 -8.50 -7.30 -22.75
CA HIS A 24 -7.04 -7.16 -22.69
C HIS A 24 -6.31 -8.20 -23.55
N ASN A 25 -5.59 -9.14 -22.92
CA ASN A 25 -4.81 -10.16 -23.63
C ASN A 25 -5.58 -11.45 -23.90
N LEU A 26 -6.86 -11.58 -23.49
CA LEU A 26 -7.65 -12.80 -23.72
C LEU A 26 -7.86 -13.10 -25.23
N LYS A 27 -7.68 -14.35 -25.59
CA LYS A 27 -7.67 -14.82 -27.01
C LYS A 27 -8.98 -15.49 -27.43
N ASN A 28 -10.10 -14.72 -27.28
CA ASN A 28 -11.43 -15.20 -27.70
C ASN A 28 -11.80 -16.52 -27.00
N ILE A 29 -11.68 -16.53 -25.67
CA ILE A 29 -11.85 -17.74 -24.88
C ILE A 29 -13.31 -18.02 -24.51
N ASP A 30 -13.63 -19.30 -24.45
CA ASP A 30 -14.87 -19.84 -23.90
C ASP A 30 -14.56 -20.55 -22.59
N VAL A 31 -15.34 -20.26 -21.53
CA VAL A 31 -15.16 -20.92 -20.22
C VAL A 31 -16.49 -21.06 -19.50
N ASP A 32 -16.67 -22.20 -18.84
CA ASP A 32 -17.81 -22.48 -17.96
C ASP A 32 -17.31 -22.49 -16.50
N VAL A 33 -17.83 -21.57 -15.67
CA VAL A 33 -17.41 -21.39 -14.29
C VAL A 33 -18.50 -21.91 -13.35
N PRO A 34 -18.22 -22.94 -12.51
CA PRO A 34 -19.22 -23.49 -11.59
C PRO A 34 -19.72 -22.43 -10.58
N LEU A 35 -21.04 -22.43 -10.32
CA LEU A 35 -21.67 -21.65 -9.26
C LEU A 35 -21.64 -22.40 -7.91
N HIS A 36 -21.73 -21.65 -6.80
CA HIS A 36 -21.72 -22.15 -5.42
C HIS A 36 -20.47 -22.98 -5.08
N LYS A 37 -19.34 -22.58 -5.68
CA LYS A 37 -18.04 -23.22 -5.55
C LYS A 37 -16.93 -22.17 -5.36
N ILE A 38 -15.82 -22.63 -4.79
CA ILE A 38 -14.56 -21.88 -4.84
C ILE A 38 -13.88 -22.25 -6.16
N VAL A 39 -13.79 -21.28 -7.07
CA VAL A 39 -13.14 -21.47 -8.37
C VAL A 39 -11.82 -20.70 -8.38
N GLY A 40 -10.71 -21.42 -8.37
CA GLY A 40 -9.37 -20.84 -8.48
C GLY A 40 -9.04 -20.47 -9.92
N ILE A 41 -8.40 -19.34 -10.14
CA ILE A 41 -7.79 -18.95 -11.42
C ILE A 41 -6.30 -18.79 -11.20
N ALA A 42 -5.52 -19.71 -11.76
CA ALA A 42 -4.07 -19.76 -11.64
C ALA A 42 -3.39 -19.48 -12.99
N GLY A 43 -2.07 -19.34 -12.98
CA GLY A 43 -1.22 -19.15 -14.16
C GLY A 43 -0.12 -18.11 -13.94
N VAL A 44 0.83 -18.04 -14.85
CA VAL A 44 1.97 -17.09 -14.74
C VAL A 44 1.53 -15.63 -14.73
N SER A 45 2.37 -14.75 -14.22
CA SER A 45 2.09 -13.30 -14.21
C SER A 45 1.85 -12.79 -15.63
N GLY A 46 0.80 -11.98 -15.84
CA GLY A 46 0.43 -11.48 -17.16
C GLY A 46 -0.26 -12.50 -18.10
N SER A 47 -0.66 -13.68 -17.63
CA SER A 47 -1.34 -14.71 -18.44
C SER A 47 -2.83 -14.42 -18.72
N GLY A 48 -3.43 -13.39 -18.11
CA GLY A 48 -4.84 -13.03 -18.32
C GLY A 48 -5.79 -13.40 -17.18
N LYS A 49 -5.28 -13.82 -16.01
CA LYS A 49 -6.10 -14.15 -14.82
C LYS A 49 -7.04 -13.04 -14.42
N SER A 50 -6.49 -11.85 -14.13
CA SER A 50 -7.28 -10.68 -13.74
C SER A 50 -8.15 -10.17 -14.89
N SER A 51 -7.76 -10.39 -16.16
CA SER A 51 -8.61 -10.09 -17.33
C SER A 51 -9.88 -10.93 -17.33
N LEU A 52 -9.80 -12.22 -16.97
CA LEU A 52 -10.96 -13.10 -16.85
C LEU A 52 -11.77 -12.75 -15.59
N ALA A 53 -11.12 -12.70 -14.43
CA ALA A 53 -11.78 -12.51 -13.13
C ALA A 53 -12.44 -11.13 -12.99
N LEU A 54 -11.64 -10.07 -13.17
CA LEU A 54 -12.10 -8.69 -12.99
C LEU A 54 -12.66 -8.10 -14.30
N GLY A 55 -11.95 -8.30 -15.41
CA GLY A 55 -12.32 -7.72 -16.71
C GLY A 55 -13.56 -8.33 -17.35
N VAL A 56 -13.91 -9.59 -17.04
CA VAL A 56 -15.11 -10.27 -17.57
C VAL A 56 -16.12 -10.54 -16.46
N LEU A 57 -15.81 -11.42 -15.51
CA LEU A 57 -16.80 -11.93 -14.54
C LEU A 57 -17.31 -10.83 -13.61
N TYR A 58 -16.40 -10.08 -12.98
CA TYR A 58 -16.79 -8.97 -12.12
C TYR A 58 -17.45 -7.82 -12.91
N ALA A 59 -16.86 -7.44 -14.05
CA ALA A 59 -17.37 -6.33 -14.85
C ALA A 59 -18.82 -6.58 -15.29
N GLU A 60 -19.13 -7.78 -15.80
CA GLU A 60 -20.49 -8.13 -16.24
C GLU A 60 -21.46 -8.32 -15.06
N GLY A 61 -21.03 -8.96 -13.96
CA GLY A 61 -21.88 -9.12 -12.78
C GLY A 61 -22.19 -7.79 -12.10
N SER A 62 -21.22 -6.92 -11.93
CA SER A 62 -21.40 -5.57 -11.39
C SER A 62 -22.27 -4.70 -12.29
N ARG A 63 -22.02 -4.71 -13.62
CA ARG A 63 -22.80 -3.95 -14.60
C ARG A 63 -24.28 -4.33 -14.56
N ARG A 64 -24.62 -5.62 -14.61
CA ARG A 64 -26.01 -6.10 -14.59
C ARG A 64 -26.72 -5.74 -13.29
N TYR A 65 -26.01 -5.83 -12.16
CA TYR A 65 -26.54 -5.37 -10.89
C TYR A 65 -26.87 -3.86 -10.93
N LEU A 66 -25.96 -3.02 -11.41
CA LEU A 66 -26.17 -1.59 -11.54
C LEU A 66 -27.27 -1.23 -12.52
N GLU A 67 -27.44 -1.99 -13.61
CA GLU A 67 -28.53 -1.79 -14.55
C GLU A 67 -29.92 -2.07 -13.96
N SER A 68 -29.99 -2.93 -12.96
CA SER A 68 -31.27 -3.20 -12.22
C SER A 68 -31.65 -2.08 -11.26
N LEU A 69 -30.73 -1.16 -10.92
CA LEU A 69 -30.98 -0.04 -10.02
C LEU A 69 -31.65 1.15 -10.72
N SER A 70 -32.28 2.03 -9.93
CA SER A 70 -32.87 3.27 -10.47
C SER A 70 -31.82 4.15 -11.13
N THR A 71 -32.24 4.95 -12.12
CA THR A 71 -31.34 5.87 -12.86
C THR A 71 -30.62 6.87 -11.93
N TYR A 72 -31.28 7.28 -10.85
CA TYR A 72 -30.72 8.18 -9.85
C TYR A 72 -29.56 7.52 -9.08
N THR A 73 -29.75 6.28 -8.63
CA THR A 73 -28.72 5.51 -7.90
C THR A 73 -27.56 5.17 -8.82
N ARG A 74 -27.85 4.76 -10.07
CA ARG A 74 -26.86 4.41 -11.09
C ARG A 74 -25.89 5.57 -11.40
N ARG A 75 -26.38 6.81 -11.45
CA ARG A 75 -25.56 8.01 -11.70
C ARG A 75 -24.56 8.33 -10.58
N ARG A 76 -24.74 7.77 -9.39
CA ARG A 76 -23.86 7.98 -8.22
C ARG A 76 -22.88 6.84 -7.98
N MET A 77 -22.98 5.77 -8.74
CA MET A 77 -22.12 4.60 -8.60
C MET A 77 -21.24 4.47 -9.84
N THR A 78 -19.93 4.34 -9.63
CA THR A 78 -19.00 3.98 -10.69
C THR A 78 -19.25 2.55 -11.13
N GLY A 79 -19.73 2.37 -12.35
CA GLY A 79 -19.89 1.06 -12.95
C GLY A 79 -18.60 0.60 -13.65
N ALA A 80 -18.36 -0.70 -13.67
CA ALA A 80 -17.33 -1.29 -14.52
C ALA A 80 -17.66 -1.06 -16.00
N ALA A 81 -16.65 -0.85 -16.83
CA ALA A 81 -16.83 -0.76 -18.29
C ALA A 81 -17.40 -2.09 -18.83
N LYS A 82 -18.16 -2.00 -19.93
CA LYS A 82 -18.66 -3.20 -20.60
C LYS A 82 -17.50 -4.07 -21.06
N ALA A 83 -17.51 -5.34 -20.68
CA ALA A 83 -16.50 -6.30 -21.10
C ALA A 83 -16.57 -6.54 -22.64
N GLN A 84 -15.40 -6.72 -23.26
CA GLN A 84 -15.30 -7.18 -24.64
C GLN A 84 -15.50 -8.70 -24.70
N VAL A 85 -16.75 -9.12 -24.75
CA VAL A 85 -17.20 -10.52 -24.73
C VAL A 85 -18.41 -10.66 -25.63
N ASP A 86 -18.51 -11.79 -26.33
CA ASP A 86 -19.65 -12.05 -27.18
C ASP A 86 -20.93 -12.30 -26.33
N GLU A 87 -20.82 -13.14 -25.31
CA GLU A 87 -21.92 -13.44 -24.39
C GLU A 87 -21.42 -13.86 -22.98
N VAL A 88 -22.12 -13.43 -21.91
CA VAL A 88 -22.00 -13.97 -20.55
C VAL A 88 -23.38 -14.31 -20.02
N LEU A 89 -23.62 -15.54 -19.63
CA LEU A 89 -24.89 -15.99 -19.09
C LEU A 89 -24.76 -16.40 -17.62
N TYR A 90 -25.84 -16.17 -16.86
CA TYR A 90 -26.01 -16.59 -15.46
C TYR A 90 -24.97 -16.04 -14.47
N VAL A 91 -24.36 -14.88 -14.77
CA VAL A 91 -23.46 -14.22 -13.83
C VAL A 91 -24.27 -13.55 -12.73
N PRO A 92 -24.01 -13.86 -11.43
CA PRO A 92 -24.64 -13.17 -10.31
C PRO A 92 -24.18 -11.71 -10.17
N ALA A 93 -24.84 -10.97 -9.26
CA ALA A 93 -24.29 -9.70 -8.80
C ALA A 93 -22.89 -9.92 -8.23
N ALA A 94 -21.90 -9.14 -8.69
CA ALA A 94 -20.51 -9.39 -8.34
C ALA A 94 -19.93 -8.29 -7.44
N LEU A 95 -19.14 -8.70 -6.46
CA LEU A 95 -18.34 -7.85 -5.59
C LEU A 95 -16.86 -8.23 -5.76
N ALA A 96 -15.99 -7.25 -5.99
CA ALA A 96 -14.56 -7.51 -6.10
C ALA A 96 -13.80 -6.97 -4.89
N LEU A 97 -12.85 -7.75 -4.42
CA LEU A 97 -11.81 -7.37 -3.49
C LEU A 97 -10.51 -7.29 -4.26
N HIS A 98 -10.12 -6.07 -4.64
CA HIS A 98 -8.95 -5.82 -5.46
C HIS A 98 -7.66 -6.03 -4.68
N GLN A 99 -6.61 -6.44 -5.37
CA GLN A 99 -5.25 -6.57 -4.83
C GLN A 99 -4.79 -5.31 -4.09
N ARG A 100 -5.14 -4.13 -4.59
CA ARG A 100 -4.81 -2.84 -3.97
C ARG A 100 -6.09 -2.07 -3.63
N PRO A 101 -6.58 -2.21 -2.39
CA PRO A 101 -7.66 -1.34 -1.93
C PRO A 101 -7.22 0.12 -1.93
N GLY A 102 -8.11 1.03 -2.33
CA GLY A 102 -7.85 2.46 -2.28
C GLY A 102 -7.40 2.92 -0.89
N ILE A 103 -6.54 3.94 -0.84
CA ILE A 103 -6.07 4.50 0.43
C ILE A 103 -7.25 5.23 1.09
N PRO A 104 -7.65 4.82 2.30
CA PRO A 104 -8.76 5.46 3.00
C PRO A 104 -8.41 6.91 3.41
N GLY A 105 -9.44 7.75 3.54
CA GLY A 105 -9.26 9.12 3.99
C GLY A 105 -8.67 9.22 5.40
N ILE A 106 -8.07 10.38 5.73
CA ILE A 106 -7.36 10.65 6.98
C ILE A 106 -8.18 10.37 8.26
N ARG A 107 -9.50 10.43 8.18
CA ARG A 107 -10.42 10.11 9.30
C ARG A 107 -10.78 8.63 9.38
N SER A 108 -10.35 7.80 8.44
CA SER A 108 -10.65 6.37 8.47
C SER A 108 -9.72 5.63 9.42
N THR A 109 -10.30 4.75 10.24
CA THR A 109 -9.56 3.86 11.13
C THR A 109 -9.92 2.41 10.85
N PHE A 110 -9.17 1.47 11.41
CA PHE A 110 -9.51 0.05 11.39
C PHE A 110 -10.92 -0.18 11.93
N GLY A 111 -11.28 0.47 13.05
CA GLY A 111 -12.63 0.37 13.65
C GLY A 111 -13.76 0.91 12.75
N THR A 112 -13.51 1.99 11.98
CA THR A 112 -14.53 2.48 11.02
C THR A 112 -14.59 1.62 9.76
N GLY A 113 -13.45 1.12 9.30
CA GLY A 113 -13.38 0.25 8.12
C GLY A 113 -14.03 -1.12 8.33
N THR A 114 -13.93 -1.68 9.55
CA THR A 114 -14.58 -2.94 9.94
C THR A 114 -16.00 -2.74 10.47
N GLU A 115 -16.42 -1.50 10.72
CA GLU A 115 -17.68 -1.13 11.39
C GLU A 115 -17.79 -1.59 12.86
N LEU A 116 -16.77 -2.23 13.43
CA LEU A 116 -16.72 -2.60 14.86
C LEU A 116 -16.89 -1.40 15.78
N LEU A 117 -16.36 -0.25 15.36
CA LEU A 117 -16.53 0.99 16.11
C LEU A 117 -18.01 1.41 16.24
N ASN A 118 -18.85 1.07 15.28
CA ASN A 118 -20.30 1.35 15.35
C ASN A 118 -20.94 0.55 16.49
N SER A 119 -20.64 -0.74 16.59
CA SER A 119 -21.13 -1.58 17.69
C SER A 119 -20.57 -1.12 19.04
N LEU A 120 -19.28 -0.75 19.10
CA LEU A 120 -18.66 -0.24 20.33
C LEU A 120 -19.31 1.09 20.77
N ARG A 121 -19.56 2.03 19.85
CA ARG A 121 -20.25 3.29 20.12
C ARG A 121 -21.69 3.05 20.65
N LEU A 122 -22.36 2.05 20.08
CA LEU A 122 -23.69 1.66 20.55
C LEU A 122 -23.64 1.14 21.99
N MET A 123 -22.64 0.32 22.36
CA MET A 123 -22.43 -0.11 23.75
C MET A 123 -22.23 1.10 24.66
N TYR A 124 -21.35 2.04 24.31
CA TYR A 124 -21.12 3.24 25.12
C TYR A 124 -22.33 4.18 25.19
N SER A 125 -23.13 4.26 24.14
CA SER A 125 -24.37 5.03 24.12
C SER A 125 -25.44 4.43 25.05
N ARG A 126 -25.59 3.09 25.03
CA ARG A 126 -26.74 2.42 25.65
C ARG A 126 -26.44 1.75 27.00
N LEU A 127 -25.19 1.32 27.21
CA LEU A 127 -24.82 0.49 28.36
C LEU A 127 -23.87 1.20 29.34
N ALA A 128 -23.36 2.37 29.00
CA ALA A 128 -22.35 3.06 29.81
C ALA A 128 -22.96 3.86 30.95
N SER A 129 -22.13 4.17 31.95
CA SER A 129 -22.39 5.24 32.92
C SER A 129 -22.16 6.59 32.26
N HIS A 130 -23.12 7.50 32.39
CA HIS A 130 -23.08 8.82 31.79
C HIS A 130 -22.78 9.90 32.83
N ARG A 131 -21.96 10.90 32.46
CA ARG A 131 -21.55 11.98 33.33
C ARG A 131 -22.59 13.11 33.35
N CYS A 132 -23.05 13.52 34.50
CA CYS A 132 -23.94 14.68 34.66
C CYS A 132 -23.16 16.01 34.49
N PRO A 133 -23.85 17.14 34.27
CA PRO A 133 -23.20 18.45 34.15
C PRO A 133 -22.34 18.85 35.36
N ASN A 134 -22.64 18.31 36.56
CA ASN A 134 -21.91 18.57 37.80
C ASN A 134 -20.76 17.55 38.04
N GLY A 135 -20.48 16.65 37.08
CA GLY A 135 -19.35 15.74 37.13
C GLY A 135 -19.63 14.35 37.71
N HIS A 136 -20.81 14.06 38.30
CA HIS A 136 -21.15 12.76 38.83
C HIS A 136 -21.49 11.76 37.71
N TYR A 137 -21.16 10.49 37.93
CA TYR A 137 -21.53 9.41 36.99
C TYR A 137 -22.81 8.72 37.40
N VAL A 138 -23.76 8.66 36.50
CA VAL A 138 -25.02 7.95 36.68
C VAL A 138 -24.81 6.49 36.25
N PRO A 139 -25.15 5.51 37.10
CA PRO A 139 -25.05 4.09 36.74
C PRO A 139 -25.84 3.72 35.50
N PRO A 140 -25.46 2.63 34.81
CA PRO A 140 -26.24 2.14 33.65
C PRO A 140 -27.68 1.84 34.03
N THR A 141 -28.61 2.17 33.16
CA THR A 141 -30.06 1.98 33.38
C THR A 141 -30.82 1.80 32.04
N LEU A 142 -31.88 0.98 32.05
CA LEU A 142 -32.76 0.81 30.89
C LEU A 142 -33.40 2.11 30.40
N LYS A 143 -33.51 3.14 31.24
CA LYS A 143 -34.05 4.45 30.85
C LYS A 143 -33.22 5.06 29.71
N VAL A 144 -31.91 4.83 29.71
CA VAL A 144 -31.02 5.27 28.62
C VAL A 144 -31.37 4.59 27.30
N ALA A 145 -31.60 3.29 27.34
CA ALA A 145 -31.99 2.51 26.18
C ALA A 145 -33.35 2.91 25.64
N ALA A 146 -34.27 3.27 26.54
CA ALA A 146 -35.62 3.73 26.20
C ALA A 146 -35.69 5.23 25.83
N GLU A 147 -34.54 5.91 25.73
CA GLU A 147 -34.44 7.35 25.43
C GLU A 147 -35.27 8.25 26.40
N GLN A 148 -35.38 7.79 27.66
CA GLN A 148 -36.09 8.52 28.69
C GLN A 148 -35.16 9.50 29.41
N GLU A 149 -35.78 10.51 30.06
CA GLU A 149 -35.02 11.47 30.89
C GLU A 149 -34.35 10.78 32.07
N ILE A 150 -33.07 11.06 32.27
CA ILE A 150 -32.27 10.55 33.37
C ILE A 150 -31.93 11.71 34.28
N LEU A 151 -32.15 11.52 35.58
CA LEU A 151 -31.78 12.45 36.64
C LEU A 151 -30.60 11.88 37.43
N CYS A 152 -29.60 12.70 37.68
CA CYS A 152 -28.47 12.30 38.52
C CYS A 152 -28.97 12.02 39.94
N PRO A 153 -28.69 10.83 40.52
CA PRO A 153 -29.17 10.46 41.85
C PRO A 153 -28.48 11.30 42.96
N GLU A 154 -27.31 11.88 42.68
CA GLU A 154 -26.56 12.66 43.69
C GLU A 154 -26.97 14.16 43.72
N CYS A 155 -27.28 14.77 42.57
CA CYS A 155 -27.52 16.21 42.48
C CYS A 155 -28.83 16.59 41.77
N GLY A 156 -29.62 15.65 41.29
CA GLY A 156 -30.90 15.90 40.62
C GLY A 156 -30.78 16.55 39.22
N ALA A 157 -29.59 16.82 38.73
CA ALA A 157 -29.42 17.42 37.41
C ALA A 157 -29.83 16.44 36.31
N LYS A 158 -30.38 16.97 35.22
CA LYS A 158 -30.67 16.21 34.01
C LYS A 158 -29.38 15.72 33.37
N VAL A 159 -29.33 14.44 33.01
CA VAL A 159 -28.18 13.80 32.40
C VAL A 159 -28.48 13.53 30.93
N HIS A 160 -27.63 14.00 30.05
CA HIS A 160 -27.69 13.65 28.65
C HIS A 160 -26.91 12.36 28.40
N ALA A 161 -27.58 11.35 27.85
CA ALA A 161 -26.93 10.13 27.36
C ALA A 161 -26.67 10.34 25.87
N PRO A 162 -25.39 10.43 25.43
CA PRO A 162 -25.08 10.71 24.02
C PRO A 162 -25.53 9.55 23.12
N SER A 163 -26.08 9.89 21.97
CA SER A 163 -26.35 8.94 20.91
C SER A 163 -25.07 8.35 20.33
N ALA A 164 -25.17 7.24 19.61
CA ALA A 164 -24.00 6.66 18.94
C ALA A 164 -23.35 7.61 17.92
N GLU A 165 -24.12 8.58 17.36
CA GLU A 165 -23.62 9.61 16.44
C GLU A 165 -22.84 10.72 17.18
N GLU A 166 -23.27 11.09 18.37
CA GLU A 166 -22.56 12.02 19.23
C GLU A 166 -21.25 11.43 19.81
N LEU A 167 -21.06 10.13 19.70
CA LEU A 167 -19.80 9.43 20.00
C LEU A 167 -18.92 9.20 18.77
N ALA A 168 -19.32 9.70 17.59
CA ALA A 168 -18.59 9.50 16.34
C ALA A 168 -17.59 10.64 16.10
N PHE A 169 -16.31 10.32 16.05
CA PHE A 169 -15.25 11.30 15.78
C PHE A 169 -15.26 11.86 14.35
N ASN A 170 -15.95 11.22 13.42
CA ASN A 170 -16.14 11.70 12.05
C ASN A 170 -17.44 12.50 11.87
N SER A 171 -18.16 12.77 12.94
CA SER A 171 -19.42 13.50 12.99
C SER A 171 -19.47 14.39 14.25
N GLN A 172 -20.52 14.29 15.04
CA GLN A 172 -20.81 15.20 16.18
C GLN A 172 -19.84 14.99 17.36
N GLY A 173 -19.27 13.79 17.53
CA GLY A 173 -18.29 13.50 18.56
C GLY A 173 -16.86 13.92 18.26
N ALA A 174 -16.63 14.63 17.15
CA ALA A 174 -15.29 15.06 16.75
C ALA A 174 -14.65 16.04 17.74
N CYS A 175 -13.35 15.88 18.01
CA CYS A 175 -12.56 16.85 18.72
C CYS A 175 -12.60 18.20 17.96
N PRO A 176 -12.98 19.32 18.59
CA PRO A 176 -13.12 20.60 17.89
C PRO A 176 -11.78 21.13 17.34
N LYS A 177 -10.65 20.81 17.98
CA LYS A 177 -9.33 21.27 17.57
C LYS A 177 -8.80 20.57 16.32
N CYS A 178 -8.86 19.23 16.29
CA CYS A 178 -8.36 18.46 15.15
C CYS A 178 -9.46 18.03 14.16
N GLY A 179 -10.71 18.34 14.42
CA GLY A 179 -11.83 17.94 13.57
C GLY A 179 -11.97 16.42 13.37
N GLY A 180 -11.55 15.62 14.37
CA GLY A 180 -11.63 14.15 14.34
C GLY A 180 -10.46 13.46 13.62
N THR A 181 -9.37 14.16 13.30
CA THR A 181 -8.16 13.55 12.69
C THR A 181 -7.24 12.89 13.69
N GLY A 182 -7.25 13.37 14.96
CA GLY A 182 -6.37 12.91 16.05
C GLY A 182 -5.00 13.59 16.04
N SER A 183 -4.61 14.22 14.95
CA SER A 183 -3.37 14.97 14.78
C SER A 183 -3.62 16.42 14.40
N VAL A 184 -2.64 17.27 14.59
CA VAL A 184 -2.61 18.65 14.16
C VAL A 184 -1.30 18.91 13.43
N ARG A 185 -1.35 19.75 12.41
CA ARG A 185 -0.13 20.20 11.73
C ARG A 185 0.43 21.38 12.49
N THR A 186 1.64 21.24 12.98
CA THR A 186 2.40 22.28 13.67
C THR A 186 3.63 22.64 12.85
N VAL A 187 4.19 23.82 13.12
CA VAL A 187 5.44 24.22 12.47
C VAL A 187 6.58 23.41 13.07
N ASP A 188 7.38 22.81 12.21
CA ASP A 188 8.59 22.10 12.59
C ASP A 188 9.75 23.08 12.71
N LEU A 189 10.17 23.37 13.94
CA LEU A 189 11.20 24.37 14.22
C LEU A 189 12.56 24.01 13.61
N ASP A 190 12.90 22.72 13.54
CA ASP A 190 14.15 22.26 12.97
C ASP A 190 14.21 22.51 11.45
N SER A 191 13.06 22.42 10.78
CA SER A 191 12.94 22.69 9.35
C SER A 191 13.05 24.19 8.99
N LEU A 192 12.87 25.07 9.95
CA LEU A 192 12.97 26.51 9.72
C LEU A 192 14.42 26.96 9.49
N VAL A 193 15.38 26.28 10.13
CA VAL A 193 16.81 26.53 10.01
C VAL A 193 17.53 25.21 9.75
N PRO A 194 17.46 24.67 8.54
CA PRO A 194 18.01 23.35 8.22
C PRO A 194 19.55 23.31 8.26
N ASP A 195 20.23 24.45 8.13
CA ASP A 195 21.67 24.58 8.24
C ASP A 195 22.02 25.79 9.12
N ASP A 196 22.36 25.53 10.37
CA ASP A 196 22.71 26.54 11.36
C ASP A 196 24.13 27.08 11.23
N SER A 197 24.95 26.52 10.33
CA SER A 197 26.27 27.04 9.97
C SER A 197 26.19 28.28 9.07
N LEU A 198 25.04 28.50 8.40
CA LEU A 198 24.78 29.67 7.59
C LEU A 198 24.35 30.87 8.45
N SER A 199 24.65 32.06 8.00
CA SER A 199 24.07 33.30 8.56
C SER A 199 22.67 33.56 8.00
N ILE A 200 21.91 34.45 8.65
CA ILE A 200 20.60 34.88 8.14
C ILE A 200 20.75 35.58 6.77
N ASP A 201 21.84 36.33 6.59
CA ASP A 201 22.17 36.97 5.31
C ASP A 201 22.46 35.97 4.19
N GLU A 202 23.01 34.81 4.52
CA GLU A 202 23.25 33.68 3.61
C GLU A 202 22.01 32.79 3.41
N GLY A 203 20.96 33.04 4.17
CA GLY A 203 19.69 32.37 4.00
C GLY A 203 19.41 31.24 4.97
N ALA A 204 20.00 31.23 6.16
CA ALA A 204 19.75 30.22 7.20
C ALA A 204 18.25 29.98 7.48
N VAL A 205 17.44 31.07 7.46
CA VAL A 205 15.99 30.99 7.73
C VAL A 205 15.22 30.66 6.45
N ALA A 206 15.01 29.38 6.21
CA ALA A 206 14.44 28.84 4.98
C ALA A 206 13.03 29.36 4.60
N PRO A 207 12.08 29.60 5.53
CA PRO A 207 10.78 30.18 5.19
C PRO A 207 10.86 31.58 4.58
N TRP A 208 11.79 32.42 5.03
CA TRP A 208 11.93 33.79 4.49
C TRP A 208 12.43 33.77 3.04
N ASN A 209 13.19 32.74 2.65
CA ASN A 209 13.67 32.61 1.28
C ASN A 209 12.61 32.06 0.31
N SER A 210 11.68 31.25 0.80
CA SER A 210 10.75 30.48 -0.04
C SER A 210 9.29 30.93 0.01
N LEU A 211 8.86 31.52 1.14
CA LEU A 211 7.46 31.87 1.40
C LEU A 211 7.26 33.39 1.57
N MET A 212 8.32 34.17 1.79
CA MET A 212 8.26 35.60 2.07
C MET A 212 9.22 36.38 1.16
N TRP A 213 9.22 37.69 1.29
CA TRP A 213 10.09 38.56 0.52
C TRP A 213 11.48 38.70 1.17
N SER A 214 12.52 38.84 0.35
CA SER A 214 13.93 38.94 0.78
C SER A 214 14.23 40.12 1.75
N LEU A 215 13.30 41.02 1.95
CA LEU A 215 13.42 42.16 2.88
C LEU A 215 13.34 41.74 4.36
N MET A 216 12.93 40.51 4.67
CA MET A 216 12.76 40.11 6.06
C MET A 216 14.07 40.06 6.82
N THR A 217 15.19 39.80 6.14
CA THR A 217 16.55 39.86 6.71
C THR A 217 16.89 41.27 7.20
N ASP A 218 16.58 42.32 6.39
CA ASP A 218 16.86 43.69 6.73
C ASP A 218 16.01 44.14 7.94
N VAL A 219 14.73 43.75 7.97
CA VAL A 219 13.83 44.04 9.10
C VAL A 219 14.28 43.31 10.38
N CYS A 220 14.77 42.06 10.26
CA CYS A 220 15.27 41.26 11.38
C CYS A 220 16.50 41.94 12.03
N ARG A 221 17.35 42.59 11.24
CA ARG A 221 18.50 43.35 11.72
C ARG A 221 18.02 44.56 12.58
N GLU A 222 16.97 45.24 12.14
CA GLU A 222 16.36 46.32 12.90
C GLU A 222 15.58 45.86 14.16
N MET A 223 15.32 44.55 14.28
CA MET A 223 14.83 43.95 15.51
C MET A 223 15.96 43.67 16.53
N GLY A 224 17.21 43.94 16.17
CA GLY A 224 18.39 43.76 17.01
C GLY A 224 19.01 42.37 16.94
N VAL A 225 18.84 41.67 15.85
CA VAL A 225 19.42 40.37 15.58
C VAL A 225 20.64 40.52 14.67
N ARG A 226 21.75 39.88 14.99
CA ARG A 226 22.94 39.82 14.13
C ARG A 226 22.66 38.91 12.95
N THR A 227 22.61 39.43 11.74
CA THR A 227 22.25 38.66 10.55
C THR A 227 23.46 38.14 9.76
N ASP A 228 24.66 38.58 10.12
CA ASP A 228 25.95 38.33 9.44
C ASP A 228 26.80 37.22 10.07
N VAL A 229 26.35 36.64 11.20
CA VAL A 229 27.03 35.53 11.89
C VAL A 229 26.28 34.23 11.69
N PRO A 230 26.95 33.03 11.77
CA PRO A 230 26.28 31.74 11.74
C PRO A 230 25.12 31.67 12.73
N PHE A 231 24.00 31.08 12.32
CA PHE A 231 22.77 31.02 13.16
C PHE A 231 23.02 30.35 14.51
N ARG A 232 23.88 29.35 14.58
CA ARG A 232 24.30 28.69 15.83
C ARG A 232 24.95 29.63 16.83
N GLU A 233 25.60 30.71 16.37
CA GLU A 233 26.32 31.70 17.21
C GLU A 233 25.41 32.83 17.71
N LEU A 234 24.14 32.86 17.30
CA LEU A 234 23.14 33.77 17.83
C LEU A 234 22.84 33.43 19.31
N THR A 235 22.60 34.47 20.10
CA THR A 235 22.13 34.31 21.48
C THR A 235 20.72 33.72 21.49
N ASP A 236 20.32 33.13 22.63
CA ASP A 236 18.96 32.56 22.78
C ASP A 236 17.89 33.65 22.57
N ARG A 237 18.16 34.91 22.99
CA ARG A 237 17.27 36.03 22.75
C ARG A 237 17.13 36.39 21.27
N GLU A 238 18.22 36.35 20.51
CA GLU A 238 18.18 36.56 19.04
C GLU A 238 17.43 35.47 18.34
N LYS A 239 17.67 34.20 18.71
CA LYS A 239 16.94 33.04 18.19
C LYS A 239 15.43 33.11 18.51
N GLU A 240 15.07 33.54 19.74
CA GLU A 240 13.68 33.72 20.13
C GLU A 240 13.00 34.81 19.30
N ILE A 241 13.70 35.89 18.96
CA ILE A 241 13.18 36.93 18.05
C ILE A 241 12.92 36.35 16.67
N VAL A 242 13.84 35.53 16.13
CA VAL A 242 13.69 34.90 14.82
C VAL A 242 12.51 33.94 14.79
N TYR A 243 12.34 33.10 15.82
CA TYR A 243 11.27 32.12 15.87
C TYR A 243 9.91 32.71 16.25
N HIS A 244 9.85 33.59 17.26
CA HIS A 244 8.61 34.03 17.91
C HIS A 244 8.47 35.54 18.10
N GLY A 245 9.43 36.35 17.62
CA GLY A 245 9.40 37.80 17.83
C GLY A 245 8.10 38.45 17.39
N PRO A 246 7.68 39.56 18.06
CA PRO A 246 6.43 40.24 17.78
C PRO A 246 6.42 40.89 16.39
N ALA A 247 5.23 40.99 15.78
CA ALA A 247 5.03 41.70 14.53
C ALA A 247 5.15 43.21 14.76
N GLU A 248 6.33 43.79 14.54
CA GLU A 248 6.62 45.20 14.68
C GLU A 248 6.93 45.84 13.33
N LYS A 249 6.46 47.08 13.13
CA LYS A 249 6.79 47.88 11.95
C LYS A 249 8.11 48.58 12.18
N LYS A 250 9.10 48.29 11.32
CA LYS A 250 10.43 48.92 11.37
C LYS A 250 10.69 49.70 10.09
N HIS A 251 11.46 50.78 10.25
CA HIS A 251 11.96 51.57 9.14
C HIS A 251 13.23 50.95 8.66
N ILE A 252 13.30 50.53 7.37
CA ILE A 252 14.47 49.87 6.79
C ILE A 252 15.00 50.64 5.58
N PHE A 253 16.32 50.60 5.43
CA PHE A 253 16.99 51.01 4.23
C PHE A 253 17.33 49.79 3.38
N TYR A 254 16.71 49.65 2.23
CA TYR A 254 16.92 48.47 1.37
C TYR A 254 17.65 48.81 0.07
N LYS A 255 18.44 47.84 -0.45
CA LYS A 255 19.10 47.91 -1.72
C LYS A 255 18.67 46.76 -2.58
N ALA A 256 17.98 47.02 -3.71
CA ALA A 256 17.49 46.00 -4.60
C ALA A 256 18.63 45.25 -5.31
N LYS A 257 18.75 43.97 -5.10
CA LYS A 257 19.81 43.10 -5.66
C LYS A 257 19.90 43.13 -7.20
N LYS A 258 18.78 43.39 -7.93
CA LYS A 258 18.74 43.36 -9.41
C LYS A 258 18.87 44.74 -10.08
N THR A 259 18.45 45.83 -9.43
CA THR A 259 18.36 47.16 -10.09
C THR A 259 19.31 48.17 -9.48
N ASN A 260 20.05 47.84 -8.44
CA ASN A 260 20.92 48.75 -7.67
C ASN A 260 20.20 49.98 -7.12
N GLN A 261 18.87 50.00 -7.14
CA GLN A 261 18.06 51.10 -6.52
C GLN A 261 18.06 50.92 -5.01
N ALA A 262 18.33 51.99 -4.30
CA ALA A 262 18.24 52.06 -2.84
C ALA A 262 17.03 52.95 -2.47
N GLY A 263 16.35 52.58 -1.38
CA GLY A 263 15.20 53.34 -0.88
C GLY A 263 14.93 52.99 0.59
N GLU A 264 14.13 53.86 1.20
CA GLU A 264 13.67 53.68 2.58
C GLU A 264 12.20 53.26 2.54
N LEU A 265 11.84 52.31 3.37
CA LEU A 265 10.43 51.93 3.54
C LEU A 265 10.16 51.35 4.93
N ASP A 266 8.93 51.50 5.35
CA ASP A 266 8.43 50.89 6.57
C ASP A 266 7.93 49.49 6.27
N PHE A 267 8.49 48.47 6.91
CA PHE A 267 8.09 47.09 6.73
C PHE A 267 7.82 46.40 8.06
N THR A 268 6.81 45.54 8.09
CA THR A 268 6.44 44.78 9.31
C THR A 268 7.28 43.51 9.41
N TYR A 269 7.89 43.30 10.56
CA TYR A 269 8.58 42.10 10.91
C TYR A 269 7.60 40.93 11.05
N PHE A 270 7.91 39.80 10.46
CA PHE A 270 7.19 38.55 10.62
C PHE A 270 8.19 37.44 10.95
N ASN A 271 8.08 36.87 12.13
CA ASN A 271 8.94 35.79 12.58
C ASN A 271 8.78 34.53 11.70
N ALA A 272 9.72 33.58 11.83
CA ALA A 272 9.77 32.41 10.98
C ALA A 272 8.53 31.50 11.13
N VAL A 273 8.04 31.28 12.36
CA VAL A 273 6.84 30.49 12.65
C VAL A 273 5.61 31.12 12.02
N TYR A 274 5.38 32.40 12.29
CA TYR A 274 4.24 33.12 11.71
C TYR A 274 4.26 33.14 10.18
N THR A 275 5.44 33.18 9.58
CA THR A 275 5.60 33.15 8.13
C THR A 275 5.02 31.85 7.54
N VAL A 276 5.29 30.71 8.19
CA VAL A 276 4.74 29.40 7.79
C VAL A 276 3.23 29.31 8.06
N GLU A 277 2.78 29.73 9.25
CA GLU A 277 1.35 29.71 9.62
C GLU A 277 0.50 30.59 8.68
N ASN A 278 0.98 31.79 8.38
CA ASN A 278 0.31 32.71 7.46
C ASN A 278 0.30 32.18 6.01
N ALA A 279 1.38 31.52 5.59
CA ALA A 279 1.42 30.87 4.29
C ALA A 279 0.44 29.71 4.24
N LEU A 280 0.37 28.86 5.28
CA LEU A 280 -0.57 27.74 5.40
C LEU A 280 -2.03 28.22 5.33
N ALA A 281 -2.37 29.29 6.06
CA ALA A 281 -3.72 29.89 6.06
C ALA A 281 -4.15 30.43 4.68
N LYS A 282 -3.21 30.74 3.80
CA LYS A 282 -3.45 31.29 2.45
C LYS A 282 -3.35 30.27 1.33
N VAL A 283 -3.05 29.02 1.63
CA VAL A 283 -2.95 27.93 0.63
C VAL A 283 -4.31 27.71 -0.02
N LYS A 284 -4.33 27.75 -1.36
CA LYS A 284 -5.55 27.53 -2.18
C LYS A 284 -5.41 26.34 -3.13
N ASP A 285 -4.19 25.88 -3.37
CA ASP A 285 -3.89 24.83 -4.33
C ASP A 285 -2.80 23.87 -3.81
N GLU A 286 -2.66 22.75 -4.49
CA GLU A 286 -1.68 21.71 -4.15
C GLU A 286 -0.23 22.19 -4.26
N LYS A 287 0.06 23.12 -5.20
CA LYS A 287 1.41 23.68 -5.36
C LYS A 287 1.76 24.58 -4.18
N GLY A 288 0.79 25.34 -3.67
CA GLY A 288 0.94 26.13 -2.45
C GLY A 288 1.19 25.23 -1.24
N MET A 289 0.43 24.12 -1.13
CA MET A 289 0.59 23.16 -0.04
C MET A 289 2.00 22.55 -0.03
N LYS A 290 2.50 22.04 -1.15
CA LYS A 290 3.86 21.46 -1.27
C LYS A 290 4.99 22.42 -0.87
N ARG A 291 4.77 23.73 -0.98
CA ARG A 291 5.76 24.74 -0.57
C ARG A 291 5.80 24.95 0.93
N VAL A 292 4.67 24.77 1.60
CA VAL A 292 4.55 24.98 3.06
C VAL A 292 4.79 23.68 3.81
N GLU A 293 4.39 22.52 3.24
CA GLU A 293 4.43 21.20 3.86
C GLU A 293 5.80 20.80 4.41
N LYS A 294 6.87 21.21 3.74
CA LYS A 294 8.26 20.96 4.19
C LYS A 294 8.63 21.65 5.52
N PHE A 295 7.82 22.57 6.01
CA PHE A 295 8.01 23.26 7.28
C PHE A 295 6.99 22.84 8.34
N LEU A 296 6.20 21.79 8.05
CA LEU A 296 5.16 21.28 8.93
C LEU A 296 5.50 19.87 9.36
N LYS A 297 5.17 19.57 10.62
CA LYS A 297 5.13 18.21 11.15
C LYS A 297 3.73 17.90 11.65
N GLU A 298 3.39 16.62 11.67
CA GLU A 298 2.17 16.13 12.30
C GLU A 298 2.45 15.75 13.74
N ASP A 299 1.82 16.48 14.66
CA ASP A 299 1.88 16.19 16.08
C ASP A 299 0.53 15.66 16.57
N ILE A 300 0.56 14.85 17.63
CA ILE A 300 -0.65 14.39 18.31
C ILE A 300 -1.45 15.60 18.78
N CYS A 301 -2.77 15.59 18.55
CA CYS A 301 -3.63 16.69 18.97
C CYS A 301 -3.58 16.88 20.50
N PRO A 302 -3.13 18.03 21.03
CA PRO A 302 -2.96 18.23 22.46
C PRO A 302 -4.28 18.26 23.25
N GLU A 303 -5.42 18.51 22.58
CA GLU A 303 -6.74 18.54 23.23
C GLU A 303 -7.31 17.14 23.42
N CYS A 304 -7.26 16.30 22.39
CA CYS A 304 -7.82 14.96 22.49
C CYS A 304 -6.79 13.86 22.77
N GLY A 305 -5.49 14.17 22.77
CA GLY A 305 -4.42 13.19 22.99
C GLY A 305 -4.43 12.07 21.94
N GLY A 306 -4.78 12.38 20.69
CA GLY A 306 -4.86 11.39 19.61
C GLY A 306 -6.18 10.64 19.51
N SER A 307 -7.06 10.71 20.51
CA SER A 307 -8.32 9.94 20.55
C SER A 307 -9.36 10.35 19.51
N ARG A 308 -9.17 11.48 18.81
CA ARG A 308 -10.09 12.05 17.80
C ARG A 308 -11.41 12.57 18.36
N LEU A 309 -11.74 12.25 19.62
CA LEU A 309 -13.03 12.51 20.28
C LEU A 309 -13.03 13.83 21.06
N SER A 310 -14.17 14.47 21.08
CA SER A 310 -14.48 15.61 21.96
C SER A 310 -14.47 15.18 23.44
N GLU A 311 -14.39 16.13 24.38
CA GLU A 311 -14.49 15.84 25.82
C GLU A 311 -15.79 15.13 26.18
N ALA A 312 -16.92 15.57 25.62
CA ALA A 312 -18.24 14.97 25.83
C ALA A 312 -18.27 13.52 25.34
N ALA A 313 -17.70 13.21 24.18
CA ALA A 313 -17.64 11.85 23.63
C ALA A 313 -16.67 10.94 24.40
N ARG A 314 -15.67 11.50 25.11
CA ARG A 314 -14.76 10.75 26.00
C ARG A 314 -15.30 10.53 27.40
N ALA A 315 -16.40 11.21 27.77
CA ALA A 315 -16.93 11.17 29.13
C ALA A 315 -17.58 9.83 29.53
N PRO A 316 -18.40 9.15 28.70
CA PRO A 316 -19.05 7.89 29.08
C PRO A 316 -18.05 6.81 29.52
N ARG A 317 -18.42 6.03 30.53
CA ARG A 317 -17.60 4.93 31.08
C ARG A 317 -18.37 3.61 31.03
N LEU A 318 -17.76 2.57 30.50
CA LEU A 318 -18.28 1.21 30.52
C LEU A 318 -17.21 0.32 31.16
N ARG A 319 -17.57 -0.46 32.19
CA ARG A 319 -16.60 -1.20 33.01
C ARG A 319 -15.40 -0.34 33.47
N GLY A 320 -15.65 0.92 33.81
CA GLY A 320 -14.65 1.87 34.30
C GLY A 320 -13.79 2.57 33.26
N ILE A 321 -13.78 2.15 31.99
CA ILE A 321 -12.97 2.75 30.93
C ILE A 321 -13.80 3.56 29.93
N GLY A 322 -13.17 4.55 29.29
CA GLY A 322 -13.79 5.37 28.25
C GLY A 322 -13.66 4.77 26.87
N LEU A 323 -14.49 5.26 25.92
CA LEU A 323 -14.49 4.82 24.53
C LEU A 323 -13.08 4.91 23.88
N ALA A 324 -12.33 6.00 24.13
CA ALA A 324 -10.99 6.16 23.61
C ALA A 324 -10.04 5.05 24.04
N GLN A 325 -10.08 4.69 25.35
CA GLN A 325 -9.25 3.62 25.91
C GLN A 325 -9.62 2.25 25.32
N ALA A 326 -10.93 1.98 25.18
CA ALA A 326 -11.39 0.74 24.54
C ALA A 326 -10.95 0.64 23.07
N CYS A 327 -10.94 1.78 22.33
CA CYS A 327 -10.47 1.80 20.95
C CYS A 327 -8.95 1.55 20.80
N GLN A 328 -8.16 1.79 21.85
CA GLN A 328 -6.70 1.58 21.86
C GLN A 328 -6.30 0.14 22.19
N MET A 329 -7.22 -0.65 22.73
CA MET A 329 -6.94 -2.07 22.99
C MET A 329 -6.72 -2.84 21.69
N PRO A 330 -5.74 -3.76 21.63
CA PRO A 330 -5.70 -4.77 20.59
C PRO A 330 -7.02 -5.52 20.49
N LEU A 331 -7.42 -5.90 19.28
CA LEU A 331 -8.72 -6.54 19.04
C LEU A 331 -8.93 -7.78 19.92
N LYS A 332 -7.89 -8.58 20.15
CA LYS A 332 -7.91 -9.75 21.03
C LYS A 332 -8.35 -9.37 22.45
N GLU A 333 -7.71 -8.38 23.04
CA GLU A 333 -8.02 -7.91 24.39
C GLU A 333 -9.41 -7.26 24.46
N LEU A 334 -9.78 -6.51 23.41
CA LEU A 334 -11.09 -5.86 23.32
C LEU A 334 -12.21 -6.89 23.28
N VAL A 335 -12.04 -8.03 22.58
CA VAL A 335 -13.02 -9.13 22.54
C VAL A 335 -13.22 -9.73 23.93
N ASP A 336 -12.14 -9.99 24.65
CA ASP A 336 -12.21 -10.52 26.01
C ASP A 336 -12.88 -9.51 26.97
N TRP A 337 -12.57 -8.23 26.79
CA TRP A 337 -13.21 -7.17 27.58
C TRP A 337 -14.70 -7.03 27.28
N VAL A 338 -15.12 -7.10 26.00
CA VAL A 338 -16.53 -7.04 25.57
C VAL A 338 -17.29 -8.24 26.10
N ALA A 339 -16.70 -9.43 26.14
CA ALA A 339 -17.35 -10.64 26.67
C ALA A 339 -17.84 -10.47 28.12
N GLY A 340 -17.11 -9.68 28.93
CA GLY A 340 -17.51 -9.42 30.33
C GLY A 340 -18.41 -8.20 30.51
N VAL A 341 -18.90 -7.55 29.43
CA VAL A 341 -19.79 -6.38 29.55
C VAL A 341 -21.15 -6.76 30.14
N PRO A 342 -21.86 -7.82 29.67
CA PRO A 342 -23.15 -8.18 30.20
C PRO A 342 -23.11 -8.38 31.73
N ASP A 343 -22.16 -9.15 32.25
CA ASP A 343 -22.02 -9.45 33.68
C ASP A 343 -21.76 -8.21 34.57
N SER A 344 -21.30 -7.11 33.96
CA SER A 344 -21.04 -5.85 34.66
C SER A 344 -22.26 -4.93 34.81
N LEU A 345 -23.40 -5.34 34.27
CA LEU A 345 -24.62 -4.56 34.17
C LEU A 345 -25.73 -5.13 35.06
N PRO A 346 -26.79 -4.33 35.41
CA PRO A 346 -28.00 -4.86 36.04
C PRO A 346 -28.64 -5.97 35.21
N GLU A 347 -29.21 -7.02 35.87
CA GLU A 347 -29.83 -8.18 35.21
C GLU A 347 -30.87 -7.78 34.15
N GLU A 348 -31.61 -6.71 34.37
CA GLU A 348 -32.61 -6.19 33.44
C GLU A 348 -32.06 -5.71 32.10
N MET A 349 -30.73 -5.43 32.05
CA MET A 349 -30.02 -4.97 30.85
C MET A 349 -29.30 -6.11 30.11
N HIS A 350 -29.17 -7.31 30.70
CA HIS A 350 -28.43 -8.43 30.13
C HIS A 350 -28.87 -8.78 28.72
N PRO A 351 -30.20 -8.99 28.40
CA PRO A 351 -30.59 -9.39 27.05
C PRO A 351 -30.21 -8.41 25.94
N MET A 352 -30.27 -7.12 26.26
CA MET A 352 -29.84 -6.07 25.30
C MET A 352 -28.30 -6.05 25.18
N ALA A 353 -27.58 -6.16 26.28
CA ALA A 353 -26.14 -6.18 26.32
C ALA A 353 -25.57 -7.39 25.55
N GLU A 354 -26.13 -8.58 25.80
CA GLU A 354 -25.74 -9.81 25.09
C GLU A 354 -25.92 -9.67 23.58
N SER A 355 -27.05 -9.16 23.12
CA SER A 355 -27.33 -8.98 21.68
C SER A 355 -26.32 -8.03 21.01
N ILE A 356 -25.98 -6.91 21.66
CA ILE A 356 -25.00 -5.94 21.12
C ILE A 356 -23.59 -6.54 21.15
N CYS A 357 -23.22 -7.20 22.25
CA CYS A 357 -21.89 -7.83 22.40
C CYS A 357 -21.71 -9.00 21.41
N GLU A 358 -22.72 -9.85 21.20
CA GLU A 358 -22.67 -10.96 20.24
C GLU A 358 -22.47 -10.46 18.80
N SER A 359 -23.17 -9.39 18.44
CA SER A 359 -22.98 -8.73 17.13
C SER A 359 -21.53 -8.26 16.92
N PHE A 360 -20.91 -7.67 17.94
CA PHE A 360 -19.51 -7.28 17.93
C PHE A 360 -18.58 -8.48 17.81
N GLN A 361 -18.76 -9.47 18.68
CA GLN A 361 -17.89 -10.66 18.78
C GLN A 361 -17.89 -11.48 17.48
N THR A 362 -19.03 -11.61 16.81
CA THR A 362 -19.14 -12.33 15.53
C THR A 362 -18.23 -11.74 14.46
N VAL A 363 -18.19 -10.41 14.35
CA VAL A 363 -17.31 -9.73 13.37
C VAL A 363 -15.85 -9.77 13.83
N ALA A 364 -15.60 -9.54 15.12
CA ALA A 364 -14.27 -9.51 15.69
C ALA A 364 -13.57 -10.89 15.56
N LYS A 365 -14.28 -11.99 15.78
CA LYS A 365 -13.76 -13.35 15.60
C LYS A 365 -13.22 -13.57 14.20
N ARG A 366 -13.99 -13.21 13.16
CA ARG A 366 -13.55 -13.33 11.77
C ARG A 366 -12.30 -12.53 11.47
N LEU A 367 -12.18 -11.31 12.03
CA LEU A 367 -10.98 -10.50 11.90
C LEU A 367 -9.78 -11.15 12.59
N MET A 368 -9.99 -11.79 13.74
CA MET A 368 -8.93 -12.55 14.42
C MET A 368 -8.51 -13.77 13.61
N ASP A 369 -9.46 -14.53 13.04
CA ASP A 369 -9.19 -15.67 12.16
C ASP A 369 -8.38 -15.25 10.92
N LEU A 370 -8.59 -14.03 10.42
CA LEU A 370 -7.79 -13.41 9.36
C LEU A 370 -6.44 -12.84 9.84
N GLY A 371 -6.03 -13.09 11.08
CA GLY A 371 -4.74 -12.66 11.63
C GLY A 371 -4.64 -11.17 11.93
N LEU A 372 -5.76 -10.48 12.22
CA LEU A 372 -5.79 -9.05 12.55
C LEU A 372 -6.02 -8.78 14.05
N SER A 373 -5.76 -9.78 14.90
CA SER A 373 -5.99 -9.75 16.35
C SER A 373 -5.20 -8.67 17.10
N TYR A 374 -4.06 -8.26 16.56
CA TYR A 374 -3.15 -7.27 17.13
C TYR A 374 -3.51 -5.82 16.83
N LEU A 375 -4.42 -5.57 15.88
CA LEU A 375 -4.83 -4.21 15.51
C LEU A 375 -5.81 -3.61 16.51
N SER A 376 -5.62 -2.34 16.83
CA SER A 376 -6.58 -1.55 17.62
C SER A 376 -7.58 -0.81 16.74
N LEU A 377 -8.78 -0.52 17.27
CA LEU A 377 -9.83 0.13 16.48
C LEU A 377 -9.50 1.57 16.09
N ASP A 378 -8.62 2.25 16.81
CA ASP A 378 -8.15 3.61 16.52
C ASP A 378 -7.00 3.66 15.51
N ARG A 379 -6.42 2.51 15.13
CA ARG A 379 -5.35 2.42 14.13
C ARG A 379 -5.78 3.10 12.83
N ALA A 380 -5.02 4.10 12.39
CA ALA A 380 -5.31 4.83 11.15
C ALA A 380 -5.33 3.86 9.96
N ALA A 381 -6.41 3.85 9.17
CA ALA A 381 -6.53 2.93 8.04
C ALA A 381 -5.48 3.16 6.95
N ALA A 382 -4.95 4.38 6.82
CA ALA A 382 -3.85 4.71 5.92
C ALA A 382 -2.51 4.07 6.34
N SER A 383 -2.33 3.73 7.63
CA SER A 383 -1.11 3.07 8.15
C SER A 383 -1.16 1.55 8.06
N LEU A 384 -2.27 0.98 7.60
CA LEU A 384 -2.40 -0.47 7.38
C LEU A 384 -1.65 -0.89 6.12
N SER A 385 -1.01 -2.05 6.17
CA SER A 385 -0.43 -2.68 4.98
C SER A 385 -1.51 -3.01 3.93
N THR A 386 -1.10 -3.31 2.71
CA THR A 386 -2.03 -3.69 1.64
C THR A 386 -2.83 -4.93 2.01
N GLY A 387 -2.18 -5.97 2.54
CA GLY A 387 -2.83 -7.19 2.99
C GLY A 387 -3.79 -6.97 4.17
N GLU A 388 -3.42 -6.14 5.17
CA GLU A 388 -4.33 -5.78 6.28
C GLU A 388 -5.58 -5.07 5.78
N ARG A 389 -5.46 -4.12 4.83
CA ARG A 389 -6.61 -3.44 4.23
C ARG A 389 -7.50 -4.39 3.47
N GLN A 390 -6.94 -5.32 2.72
CA GLN A 390 -7.69 -6.31 1.95
C GLN A 390 -8.47 -7.26 2.87
N ARG A 391 -7.82 -7.77 3.94
CA ARG A 391 -8.47 -8.62 4.95
C ARG A 391 -9.57 -7.89 5.71
N MET A 392 -9.36 -6.62 6.03
CA MET A 392 -10.40 -5.76 6.61
C MET A 392 -11.63 -5.65 5.70
N GLN A 393 -11.43 -5.49 4.39
CA GLN A 393 -12.53 -5.45 3.42
C GLN A 393 -13.23 -6.82 3.28
N LEU A 394 -12.47 -7.91 3.29
CA LEU A 394 -13.03 -9.26 3.24
C LEU A 394 -13.93 -9.53 4.45
N ALA A 395 -13.45 -9.23 5.66
CA ALA A 395 -14.25 -9.40 6.88
C ALA A 395 -15.56 -8.59 6.84
N ARG A 396 -15.52 -7.39 6.23
CA ARG A 396 -16.72 -6.56 6.03
C ARG A 396 -17.69 -7.18 5.01
N ALA A 397 -17.17 -7.74 3.91
CA ALA A 397 -18.01 -8.37 2.89
C ALA A 397 -18.79 -9.57 3.44
N VAL A 398 -18.13 -10.39 4.27
CA VAL A 398 -18.73 -11.59 4.88
C VAL A 398 -19.77 -11.26 5.97
N ARG A 399 -19.66 -10.09 6.61
CA ARG A 399 -20.59 -9.68 7.67
C ARG A 399 -22.06 -9.67 7.23
N ASN A 400 -22.31 -9.27 5.99
CA ASN A 400 -23.68 -8.96 5.53
C ASN A 400 -24.53 -10.20 5.22
N ARG A 401 -23.98 -11.42 5.34
CA ARG A 401 -24.67 -12.70 5.05
C ARG A 401 -25.53 -12.61 3.79
N THR A 402 -24.97 -12.01 2.75
CA THR A 402 -25.64 -11.96 1.44
C THR A 402 -25.60 -13.35 0.81
N THR A 403 -26.64 -13.71 0.07
CA THR A 403 -26.71 -14.96 -0.69
C THR A 403 -26.84 -14.66 -2.19
N GLY A 404 -26.36 -15.56 -3.03
CA GLY A 404 -26.44 -15.42 -4.48
C GLY A 404 -25.51 -14.35 -5.07
N VAL A 405 -24.40 -14.03 -4.39
CA VAL A 405 -23.39 -13.06 -4.83
C VAL A 405 -22.17 -13.81 -5.36
N LEU A 406 -21.53 -13.25 -6.39
CA LEU A 406 -20.21 -13.66 -6.87
C LEU A 406 -19.14 -12.80 -6.23
N TYR A 407 -18.33 -13.37 -5.34
CA TYR A 407 -17.16 -12.72 -4.77
C TYR A 407 -15.94 -12.96 -5.66
N VAL A 408 -15.29 -11.91 -6.10
CA VAL A 408 -14.02 -12.00 -6.85
C VAL A 408 -12.90 -11.52 -5.93
N LEU A 409 -12.06 -12.45 -5.49
CA LEU A 409 -10.94 -12.22 -4.59
C LEU A 409 -9.64 -12.21 -5.41
N ASP A 410 -8.99 -11.06 -5.46
CA ASP A 410 -7.75 -10.88 -6.23
C ASP A 410 -6.55 -10.89 -5.29
N GLU A 411 -5.83 -12.01 -5.26
CA GLU A 411 -4.66 -12.31 -4.41
C GLU A 411 -4.92 -12.06 -2.90
N PRO A 412 -5.94 -12.71 -2.30
CA PRO A 412 -6.26 -12.49 -0.89
C PRO A 412 -5.20 -13.06 0.08
N SER A 413 -4.26 -13.88 -0.37
CA SER A 413 -3.14 -14.43 0.41
C SER A 413 -2.00 -13.43 0.65
N ILE A 414 -2.01 -12.26 0.00
CA ILE A 414 -0.91 -11.28 0.09
C ILE A 414 -0.54 -10.95 1.54
N GLY A 415 0.77 -11.10 1.85
CA GLY A 415 1.33 -10.79 3.16
C GLY A 415 0.79 -11.67 4.30
N LEU A 416 0.19 -12.82 3.97
CA LEU A 416 -0.23 -13.83 4.92
C LEU A 416 0.90 -14.82 5.21
N HIS A 417 1.17 -15.01 6.49
CA HIS A 417 1.91 -16.19 6.93
C HIS A 417 1.04 -17.45 6.71
N PRO A 418 1.62 -18.63 6.39
CA PRO A 418 0.88 -19.87 6.19
C PRO A 418 -0.14 -20.20 7.29
N SER A 419 0.16 -19.88 8.55
CA SER A 419 -0.78 -20.07 9.67
C SER A 419 -2.09 -19.26 9.53
N ASN A 420 -2.07 -18.15 8.82
CA ASN A 420 -3.25 -17.29 8.62
C ASN A 420 -4.08 -17.67 7.38
N ILE A 421 -3.51 -18.46 6.46
CA ILE A 421 -4.24 -18.99 5.29
C ILE A 421 -5.39 -19.89 5.74
N VAL A 422 -5.23 -20.63 6.82
CA VAL A 422 -6.29 -21.47 7.40
C VAL A 422 -7.53 -20.66 7.75
N GLY A 423 -7.35 -19.47 8.37
CA GLY A 423 -8.47 -18.57 8.69
C GLY A 423 -9.12 -17.98 7.44
N LEU A 424 -8.34 -17.65 6.41
CA LEU A 424 -8.85 -17.18 5.13
C LEU A 424 -9.71 -18.26 4.45
N ASN A 425 -9.24 -19.51 4.45
CA ASN A 425 -10.00 -20.64 3.90
C ASN A 425 -11.32 -20.85 4.63
N ALA A 426 -11.34 -20.75 5.97
CA ALA A 426 -12.58 -20.84 6.75
C ALA A 426 -13.57 -19.75 6.36
N VAL A 427 -13.12 -18.52 6.15
CA VAL A 427 -13.98 -17.40 5.70
C VAL A 427 -14.53 -17.64 4.29
N MET A 428 -13.77 -18.24 3.38
CA MET A 428 -14.26 -18.59 2.05
C MET A 428 -15.32 -19.70 2.10
N HIS A 429 -15.12 -20.72 2.94
CA HIS A 429 -16.11 -21.78 3.14
C HIS A 429 -17.41 -21.25 3.77
N ASP A 430 -17.33 -20.30 4.72
CA ASP A 430 -18.52 -19.62 5.27
C ASP A 430 -19.32 -18.90 4.17
N LEU A 431 -18.64 -18.19 3.25
CA LEU A 431 -19.30 -17.53 2.12
C LEU A 431 -20.02 -18.53 1.19
N ILE A 432 -19.39 -19.67 0.92
CA ILE A 432 -20.02 -20.74 0.11
C ILE A 432 -21.22 -21.33 0.85
N ALA A 433 -21.12 -21.58 2.15
CA ALA A 433 -22.21 -22.10 2.98
C ALA A 433 -23.41 -21.13 3.03
N ASP A 434 -23.15 -19.83 2.95
CA ASP A 434 -24.21 -18.79 2.84
C ASP A 434 -24.81 -18.70 1.41
N GLY A 435 -24.50 -19.64 0.48
CA GLY A 435 -25.09 -19.71 -0.86
C GLY A 435 -24.45 -18.79 -1.91
N ASN A 436 -23.20 -18.37 -1.72
CA ASN A 436 -22.46 -17.52 -2.65
C ASN A 436 -21.57 -18.33 -3.58
N SER A 437 -20.89 -17.64 -4.50
CA SER A 437 -19.86 -18.19 -5.39
C SER A 437 -18.57 -17.38 -5.24
N ILE A 438 -17.42 -18.04 -5.34
CA ILE A 438 -16.12 -17.36 -5.20
C ILE A 438 -15.26 -17.61 -6.43
N ILE A 439 -14.71 -16.51 -6.98
CA ILE A 439 -13.59 -16.55 -7.92
C ILE A 439 -12.35 -16.13 -7.14
N LEU A 440 -11.40 -17.01 -7.05
CA LEU A 440 -10.14 -16.79 -6.35
C LEU A 440 -9.00 -16.68 -7.37
N VAL A 441 -8.42 -15.51 -7.52
CA VAL A 441 -7.17 -15.33 -8.27
C VAL A 441 -6.04 -15.35 -7.27
N ASP A 442 -5.21 -16.37 -7.33
CA ASP A 442 -4.07 -16.48 -6.41
C ASP A 442 -2.93 -17.29 -7.04
N HIS A 443 -1.77 -17.25 -6.39
CA HIS A 443 -0.56 -17.98 -6.77
C HIS A 443 -0.12 -18.96 -5.67
N ASP A 444 -0.58 -18.75 -4.44
CA ASP A 444 -0.24 -19.62 -3.32
C ASP A 444 -0.92 -20.97 -3.46
N THR A 445 -0.11 -22.02 -3.46
CA THR A 445 -0.60 -23.40 -3.63
C THR A 445 -1.41 -23.90 -2.46
N GLN A 446 -1.23 -23.36 -1.24
CA GLN A 446 -2.02 -23.73 -0.07
C GLN A 446 -3.48 -23.28 -0.19
N ILE A 447 -3.69 -22.06 -0.69
CA ILE A 447 -5.04 -21.55 -0.88
C ILE A 447 -5.69 -22.12 -2.16
N LEU A 448 -4.91 -22.33 -3.23
CA LEU A 448 -5.42 -22.91 -4.47
C LEU A 448 -5.84 -24.37 -4.29
N SER A 449 -5.21 -25.11 -3.38
CA SER A 449 -5.58 -26.50 -3.09
C SER A 449 -6.97 -26.67 -2.46
N GLU A 450 -7.52 -25.59 -1.88
CA GLU A 450 -8.88 -25.56 -1.33
C GLU A 450 -9.97 -25.26 -2.38
N ALA A 451 -9.58 -24.97 -3.63
CA ALA A 451 -10.53 -24.72 -4.69
C ALA A 451 -11.25 -26.00 -5.12
N ASP A 452 -12.58 -25.93 -5.28
CA ASP A 452 -13.38 -27.03 -5.86
C ASP A 452 -13.08 -27.23 -7.35
N TRP A 453 -12.73 -26.13 -8.03
CA TRP A 453 -12.45 -26.07 -9.46
C TRP A 453 -11.32 -25.09 -9.75
N LEU A 454 -10.43 -25.44 -10.64
CA LEU A 454 -9.30 -24.62 -11.05
C LEU A 454 -9.37 -24.33 -12.55
N ILE A 455 -9.12 -23.10 -12.94
CA ILE A 455 -8.94 -22.63 -14.31
C ILE A 455 -7.50 -22.13 -14.41
N GLU A 456 -6.69 -22.75 -15.23
CA GLU A 456 -5.30 -22.34 -15.46
C GLU A 456 -5.17 -21.55 -16.76
N MET A 457 -4.64 -20.33 -16.63
CA MET A 457 -4.43 -19.39 -17.72
C MET A 457 -2.96 -19.38 -18.17
N GLY A 458 -2.72 -19.26 -19.47
CA GLY A 458 -1.36 -19.22 -19.99
C GLY A 458 -1.31 -19.35 -21.52
N PRO A 459 -0.29 -20.04 -22.08
CA PRO A 459 0.89 -20.63 -21.39
C PRO A 459 1.93 -19.60 -20.95
N GLU A 460 1.92 -18.41 -21.56
CA GLU A 460 2.91 -17.36 -21.35
C GLU A 460 2.24 -16.06 -20.88
N ALA A 461 3.04 -15.04 -20.64
CA ALA A 461 2.59 -13.70 -20.33
C ALA A 461 2.27 -12.90 -21.61
N GLY A 462 1.42 -11.86 -21.50
CA GLY A 462 1.16 -10.88 -22.54
C GLY A 462 0.59 -11.50 -23.85
N ALA A 463 1.25 -11.25 -24.99
CA ALA A 463 0.79 -11.70 -26.29
C ALA A 463 0.77 -13.23 -26.46
N GLY A 464 1.65 -13.95 -25.79
CA GLY A 464 1.69 -15.41 -25.74
C GLY A 464 0.70 -16.06 -24.77
N GLY A 465 0.06 -15.27 -23.91
CA GLY A 465 -0.93 -15.71 -22.94
C GLY A 465 -2.37 -15.52 -23.40
N GLY A 466 -3.28 -15.52 -22.46
CA GLY A 466 -4.71 -15.26 -22.70
C GLY A 466 -5.53 -16.48 -23.13
N TYR A 467 -5.00 -17.67 -22.98
CA TYR A 467 -5.70 -18.93 -23.22
C TYR A 467 -6.01 -19.67 -21.91
N VAL A 468 -7.02 -20.50 -21.91
CA VAL A 468 -7.25 -21.51 -20.87
C VAL A 468 -6.42 -22.75 -21.22
N ILE A 469 -5.39 -23.05 -20.41
CA ILE A 469 -4.53 -24.24 -20.62
C ILE A 469 -5.29 -25.49 -20.20
N THR A 470 -5.86 -25.45 -19.00
CA THR A 470 -6.65 -26.54 -18.43
C THR A 470 -7.69 -26.02 -17.45
N GLN A 471 -8.73 -26.81 -17.22
CA GLN A 471 -9.72 -26.56 -16.17
C GLN A 471 -10.26 -27.89 -15.64
N GLY A 472 -10.65 -27.90 -14.37
CA GLY A 472 -11.17 -29.09 -13.71
C GLY A 472 -11.01 -29.04 -12.20
N THR A 473 -11.29 -30.18 -11.55
CA THR A 473 -10.94 -30.36 -10.12
C THR A 473 -9.42 -30.41 -9.95
N ILE A 474 -8.92 -30.14 -8.75
CA ILE A 474 -7.49 -30.16 -8.45
C ILE A 474 -6.81 -31.44 -8.94
N PRO A 475 -7.34 -32.68 -8.67
CA PRO A 475 -6.75 -33.89 -9.18
C PRO A 475 -6.73 -33.98 -10.72
N GLN A 476 -7.74 -33.44 -11.40
CA GLN A 476 -7.79 -33.39 -12.86
C GLN A 476 -6.73 -32.47 -13.44
N VAL A 477 -6.49 -31.31 -12.82
CA VAL A 477 -5.45 -30.35 -13.24
C VAL A 477 -4.06 -30.94 -13.01
N ILE A 478 -3.81 -31.57 -11.86
CA ILE A 478 -2.55 -32.26 -11.55
C ILE A 478 -2.23 -33.35 -12.58
N ALA A 479 -3.24 -34.08 -13.05
CA ALA A 479 -3.05 -35.16 -14.03
C ALA A 479 -2.74 -34.63 -15.45
N LYS A 480 -2.92 -33.33 -15.72
CA LYS A 480 -2.66 -32.74 -17.04
C LYS A 480 -1.18 -32.40 -17.21
N LYS A 481 -0.54 -32.94 -18.24
CA LYS A 481 0.88 -32.65 -18.54
C LYS A 481 1.15 -31.21 -18.94
N GLU A 482 0.16 -30.53 -19.50
CA GLU A 482 0.23 -29.16 -19.95
C GLU A 482 0.12 -28.16 -18.78
N SER A 483 -0.34 -28.65 -17.61
CA SER A 483 -0.49 -27.78 -16.43
C SER A 483 0.87 -27.35 -15.89
N MET A 484 1.04 -26.06 -15.74
CA MET A 484 2.24 -25.45 -15.17
C MET A 484 2.17 -25.40 -13.63
N ILE A 485 0.96 -25.23 -13.07
CA ILE A 485 0.74 -25.22 -11.62
C ILE A 485 0.62 -26.63 -11.02
N GLY A 486 0.24 -27.61 -11.83
CA GLY A 486 -0.01 -28.99 -11.39
C GLY A 486 1.15 -29.62 -10.61
N PRO A 487 2.40 -29.57 -11.06
CA PRO A 487 3.56 -30.09 -10.32
C PRO A 487 3.76 -29.45 -8.93
N PHE A 488 3.41 -28.19 -8.77
CA PHE A 488 3.48 -27.46 -7.49
C PHE A 488 2.35 -27.85 -6.54
N LEU A 489 1.14 -27.99 -7.04
CA LEU A 489 0.00 -28.52 -6.27
C LEU A 489 0.21 -29.97 -5.84
N ALA A 490 0.85 -30.77 -6.68
CA ALA A 490 1.22 -32.17 -6.37
C ALA A 490 2.46 -32.27 -5.47
N GLN A 491 3.13 -31.16 -5.15
CA GLN A 491 4.40 -31.11 -4.41
C GLN A 491 5.51 -31.99 -5.06
N THR A 492 5.48 -32.15 -6.37
CA THR A 492 6.47 -32.92 -7.14
C THR A 492 7.53 -32.05 -7.79
N ALA A 493 7.31 -30.72 -7.84
CA ALA A 493 8.29 -29.76 -8.32
C ALA A 493 9.45 -29.62 -7.33
N ASP A 494 10.67 -29.54 -7.85
CA ASP A 494 11.84 -29.23 -7.01
C ASP A 494 11.82 -27.74 -6.65
N MET A 495 11.58 -27.46 -5.37
CA MET A 495 11.49 -26.11 -4.84
C MET A 495 12.85 -25.57 -4.37
N ARG A 496 13.85 -26.42 -4.18
CA ARG A 496 15.18 -26.04 -3.72
C ARG A 496 16.14 -25.91 -4.88
N ILE A 497 16.23 -24.72 -5.47
CA ILE A 497 17.07 -24.44 -6.63
C ILE A 497 18.47 -23.89 -6.25
N ARG A 498 18.64 -23.35 -5.03
CA ARG A 498 19.90 -22.82 -4.53
C ARG A 498 20.66 -23.88 -3.72
N LYS A 499 21.99 -23.89 -3.84
CA LYS A 499 22.84 -24.73 -3.01
C LYS A 499 22.89 -24.18 -1.59
N SER A 500 22.73 -25.02 -0.60
CA SER A 500 22.90 -24.65 0.80
C SER A 500 24.34 -24.35 1.12
N VAL A 501 24.55 -23.35 1.95
CA VAL A 501 25.85 -23.04 2.55
C VAL A 501 25.95 -23.77 3.89
N ALA A 502 27.12 -24.35 4.19
CA ALA A 502 27.34 -24.98 5.48
C ALA A 502 27.31 -23.92 6.61
N TRP A 503 26.80 -24.33 7.79
CA TRP A 503 26.66 -23.39 8.93
C TRP A 503 27.95 -22.67 9.26
N GLU A 504 29.10 -23.39 9.24
CA GLU A 504 30.40 -22.87 9.55
C GLU A 504 30.89 -21.78 8.56
N GLU A 505 30.32 -21.79 7.35
CA GLU A 505 30.69 -20.87 6.25
C GLU A 505 29.74 -19.70 6.10
N ILE A 506 28.59 -19.67 6.83
CA ILE A 506 27.57 -18.64 6.66
C ILE A 506 28.16 -17.25 6.93
N PHE A 507 28.88 -17.08 8.01
CA PHE A 507 29.50 -15.82 8.43
C PHE A 507 30.93 -15.60 7.90
N ALA A 508 31.47 -16.49 7.06
CA ALA A 508 32.84 -16.36 6.54
C ALA A 508 33.10 -15.04 5.78
N PRO A 509 32.12 -14.46 5.01
CA PRO A 509 32.33 -13.16 4.38
C PRO A 509 32.23 -11.96 5.34
N GLY A 510 31.86 -12.19 6.60
CA GLY A 510 31.59 -11.15 7.60
C GLY A 510 30.11 -11.06 7.98
N LYS A 511 29.81 -10.12 8.87
CA LYS A 511 28.47 -9.90 9.36
C LYS A 511 28.11 -8.43 9.51
N LEU A 512 26.84 -8.11 9.42
CA LEU A 512 26.24 -6.89 9.92
C LEU A 512 25.68 -7.21 11.31
N HIS A 513 25.92 -6.31 12.25
CA HIS A 513 25.40 -6.44 13.62
C HIS A 513 24.44 -5.30 13.87
N LEU A 514 23.24 -5.57 14.41
CA LEU A 514 22.25 -4.60 14.84
C LEU A 514 21.87 -4.85 16.28
N SER A 515 21.93 -3.81 17.13
CA SER A 515 21.39 -3.81 18.48
C SER A 515 20.45 -2.64 18.66
N THR A 516 19.23 -2.91 19.19
CA THR A 516 18.19 -1.89 19.37
C THR A 516 17.61 -1.91 20.78
N ASP A 517 17.06 -0.77 21.20
CA ASP A 517 16.05 -0.68 22.25
C ASP A 517 14.68 -1.05 21.69
N ALA A 518 13.66 -1.06 22.56
CA ALA A 518 12.29 -1.30 22.13
C ALA A 518 11.78 -0.20 21.20
N ILE A 519 11.07 -0.60 20.13
CA ILE A 519 10.37 0.30 19.23
C ILE A 519 9.01 -0.30 18.87
N HIS A 520 7.93 0.43 19.05
CA HIS A 520 6.56 -0.06 18.90
C HIS A 520 6.34 -1.34 19.72
N THR A 521 5.99 -2.44 19.07
CA THR A 521 5.83 -3.77 19.71
C THR A 521 7.13 -4.58 19.71
N VAL A 522 8.15 -4.17 18.96
CA VAL A 522 9.44 -4.87 18.90
C VAL A 522 10.20 -4.64 20.19
N LYS A 523 10.55 -5.73 20.86
CA LYS A 523 11.33 -5.74 22.10
C LYS A 523 12.81 -5.44 21.79
N PRO A 524 13.63 -5.05 22.77
CA PRO A 524 15.08 -4.92 22.55
C PRO A 524 15.65 -6.18 21.92
N LEU A 525 16.42 -6.03 20.86
CA LEU A 525 16.99 -7.17 20.13
C LEU A 525 18.46 -6.93 19.77
N GLU A 526 19.15 -8.03 19.57
CA GLU A 526 20.52 -8.09 19.08
C GLU A 526 20.60 -9.20 18.03
N ILE A 527 20.99 -8.85 16.81
CA ILE A 527 21.05 -9.80 15.67
C ILE A 527 22.31 -9.61 14.83
N ASP A 528 22.78 -10.73 14.32
CA ASP A 528 23.84 -10.79 13.30
C ASP A 528 23.24 -11.23 11.96
N ILE A 529 23.58 -10.53 10.88
CA ILE A 529 23.15 -10.83 9.52
C ILE A 529 24.40 -11.12 8.68
N PRO A 530 24.50 -12.31 8.07
CA PRO A 530 25.68 -12.68 7.26
C PRO A 530 25.78 -11.84 5.98
N LYS A 531 26.96 -11.39 5.65
CA LYS A 531 27.27 -10.67 4.40
C LYS A 531 27.42 -11.64 3.25
N GLY A 532 27.09 -11.19 2.02
CA GLY A 532 27.24 -11.99 0.81
C GLY A 532 26.36 -13.27 0.80
N ARG A 533 25.22 -13.23 1.49
CA ARG A 533 24.29 -14.36 1.64
C ARG A 533 22.83 -13.90 1.39
N LEU A 534 21.94 -14.87 1.16
CA LEU A 534 20.51 -14.66 1.21
C LEU A 534 20.04 -14.87 2.64
N THR A 535 19.66 -13.79 3.30
CA THR A 535 19.00 -13.82 4.60
C THR A 535 17.51 -13.54 4.42
N VAL A 536 16.67 -14.40 4.98
CA VAL A 536 15.21 -14.21 4.99
C VAL A 536 14.74 -13.89 6.40
N VAL A 537 14.01 -12.78 6.55
CA VAL A 537 13.30 -12.39 7.77
C VAL A 537 11.85 -12.82 7.61
N THR A 538 11.42 -13.76 8.41
CA THR A 538 10.07 -14.34 8.36
C THR A 538 9.38 -14.26 9.73
N GLY A 539 8.17 -14.79 9.83
CA GLY A 539 7.35 -14.84 11.05
C GLY A 539 5.91 -14.38 10.79
N VAL A 540 5.04 -14.59 11.75
CA VAL A 540 3.61 -14.27 11.63
C VAL A 540 3.34 -12.79 11.34
N SER A 541 2.14 -12.49 10.81
CA SER A 541 1.75 -11.09 10.55
C SER A 541 1.75 -10.28 11.84
N GLY A 542 2.31 -9.06 11.80
CA GLY A 542 2.41 -8.18 12.97
C GLY A 542 3.51 -8.55 13.97
N SER A 543 4.41 -9.51 13.68
CA SER A 543 5.53 -9.89 14.56
C SER A 543 6.67 -8.88 14.61
N GLY A 544 6.63 -7.79 13.83
CA GLY A 544 7.62 -6.71 13.87
C GLY A 544 8.72 -6.79 12.81
N LYS A 545 8.62 -7.66 11.80
CA LYS A 545 9.59 -7.81 10.70
C LYS A 545 9.91 -6.47 10.01
N THR A 546 8.88 -5.79 9.55
CA THR A 546 9.00 -4.50 8.85
C THR A 546 9.65 -3.45 9.75
N THR A 547 9.26 -3.37 11.02
CA THR A 547 9.85 -2.44 12.00
C THR A 547 11.34 -2.73 12.23
N MET A 548 11.72 -4.01 12.38
CA MET A 548 13.12 -4.39 12.56
C MET A 548 13.96 -4.02 11.34
N VAL A 549 13.45 -4.26 10.14
CA VAL A 549 14.23 -4.05 8.91
C VAL A 549 14.13 -2.61 8.40
N LEU A 550 12.89 -2.09 8.19
CA LEU A 550 12.68 -0.80 7.52
C LEU A 550 12.79 0.40 8.47
N GLU A 551 12.50 0.22 9.78
CA GLU A 551 12.56 1.33 10.73
C GLU A 551 13.83 1.30 11.60
N SER A 552 14.55 0.18 11.66
CA SER A 552 15.75 0.06 12.49
C SER A 552 17.01 -0.21 11.67
N LEU A 553 17.07 -1.33 10.89
CA LEU A 553 18.27 -1.72 10.16
C LEU A 553 18.63 -0.73 9.05
N ILE A 554 17.68 -0.40 8.16
CA ILE A 554 17.93 0.50 7.03
C ILE A 554 18.30 1.90 7.52
N PRO A 555 17.51 2.59 8.35
CA PRO A 555 17.87 3.93 8.82
C PRO A 555 19.15 3.95 9.63
N GLY A 556 19.43 2.87 10.40
CA GLY A 556 20.69 2.74 11.12
C GLY A 556 21.90 2.61 10.18
N LEU A 557 21.81 1.80 9.12
CA LEU A 557 22.86 1.69 8.11
C LEU A 557 23.07 3.01 7.36
N GLU A 558 22.00 3.66 6.91
CA GLU A 558 22.07 4.94 6.20
C GLU A 558 22.71 6.03 7.06
N ALA A 559 22.29 6.17 8.31
CA ALA A 559 22.88 7.12 9.26
C ALA A 559 24.38 6.84 9.45
N LYS A 560 24.77 5.55 9.59
CA LYS A 560 26.17 5.17 9.74
C LYS A 560 26.99 5.49 8.51
N LEU A 561 26.46 5.25 7.30
CA LEU A 561 27.14 5.51 6.03
C LEU A 561 27.29 7.02 5.76
N ASN A 562 26.27 7.81 6.11
CA ASN A 562 26.26 9.26 5.93
C ASN A 562 27.03 10.01 7.05
N GLY A 563 27.40 9.33 8.14
CA GLY A 563 28.02 9.97 9.31
C GLY A 563 27.02 10.78 10.15
N GLU A 564 25.74 10.42 10.07
CA GLU A 564 24.63 11.04 10.82
C GLU A 564 24.43 10.35 12.17
N HIS A 565 23.58 10.95 13.03
CA HIS A 565 23.19 10.32 14.28
C HIS A 565 22.28 9.11 14.03
N LEU A 566 22.56 8.02 14.77
CA LEU A 566 21.70 6.84 14.73
C LEU A 566 20.27 7.18 15.21
N PRO A 567 19.24 6.52 14.66
CA PRO A 567 17.88 6.60 15.22
C PRO A 567 17.90 6.31 16.73
N GLY A 568 17.07 7.03 17.49
CA GLY A 568 17.13 7.01 18.96
C GLY A 568 16.98 5.64 19.63
N HIS A 569 16.36 4.68 18.94
CA HIS A 569 16.19 3.30 19.38
C HIS A 569 17.30 2.34 18.89
N VAL A 570 18.16 2.78 18.00
CA VAL A 570 19.30 1.98 17.50
C VAL A 570 20.52 2.25 18.37
N LYS A 571 20.92 1.27 19.19
CA LYS A 571 22.08 1.37 20.07
C LYS A 571 23.40 1.31 19.30
N SER A 572 23.50 0.33 18.43
CA SER A 572 24.70 0.12 17.62
C SER A 572 24.37 -0.61 16.33
N ILE A 573 25.14 -0.27 15.30
CA ILE A 573 25.11 -0.95 14.02
C ILE A 573 26.50 -1.01 13.41
N THR A 574 26.85 -2.15 12.78
CA THR A 574 28.07 -2.26 11.99
C THR A 574 27.77 -2.19 10.50
N ALA A 575 28.60 -1.47 9.75
CA ALA A 575 28.45 -1.30 8.31
C ALA A 575 29.78 -1.54 7.56
N GLU A 576 30.72 -2.29 8.15
CA GLU A 576 32.04 -2.53 7.55
C GLU A 576 31.92 -3.18 6.17
N GLY A 577 32.53 -2.54 5.16
CA GLY A 577 32.52 -2.99 3.77
C GLY A 577 31.13 -2.90 3.10
N ILE A 578 30.24 -2.05 3.61
CA ILE A 578 28.99 -1.65 2.95
C ILE A 578 29.13 -0.18 2.56
N ALA A 579 28.80 0.13 1.31
CA ALA A 579 28.76 1.49 0.78
C ALA A 579 27.35 1.96 0.43
N HIS A 580 26.45 1.01 0.13
CA HIS A 580 25.10 1.33 -0.33
C HIS A 580 24.05 0.41 0.31
N VAL A 581 22.92 1.02 0.67
CA VAL A 581 21.67 0.31 1.05
C VAL A 581 20.60 0.59 0.01
N LYS A 582 19.95 -0.45 -0.49
CA LYS A 582 18.95 -0.35 -1.55
C LYS A 582 17.69 -1.07 -1.13
N LEU A 583 16.62 -0.31 -0.90
CA LEU A 583 15.30 -0.86 -0.61
C LEU A 583 14.52 -1.07 -1.91
N ILE A 584 14.02 -2.29 -2.08
CA ILE A 584 13.16 -2.72 -3.19
C ILE A 584 11.81 -3.15 -2.58
N ASP A 585 10.87 -2.25 -2.56
CA ASP A 585 9.53 -2.44 -2.01
C ASP A 585 8.43 -2.33 -3.08
N ALA A 586 7.21 -2.71 -2.74
CA ALA A 586 6.05 -2.65 -3.63
C ALA A 586 5.42 -1.24 -3.72
N SER A 587 6.05 -0.20 -3.17
CA SER A 587 5.55 1.17 -3.29
C SER A 587 5.45 1.62 -4.75
N PRO A 588 4.42 2.40 -5.13
CA PRO A 588 4.25 2.85 -6.51
C PRO A 588 5.48 3.58 -7.04
N ILE A 589 5.85 3.26 -8.27
CA ILE A 589 6.92 3.96 -8.98
C ILE A 589 6.35 5.23 -9.61
N GLY A 590 6.63 6.37 -9.00
CA GLY A 590 6.19 7.66 -9.52
C GLY A 590 4.68 7.89 -9.39
N ILE A 591 4.29 9.12 -9.15
CA ILE A 591 2.88 9.55 -9.06
C ILE A 591 2.42 10.11 -10.42
N ASN A 592 3.34 10.21 -11.38
CA ASN A 592 3.10 10.94 -12.61
C ASN A 592 2.86 9.96 -13.78
N VAL A 593 1.71 10.07 -14.43
CA VAL A 593 1.33 9.38 -15.68
C VAL A 593 2.37 9.53 -16.82
N ARG A 594 3.30 10.47 -16.70
CA ARG A 594 4.40 10.67 -17.64
C ARG A 594 5.59 9.72 -17.41
N SER A 595 5.62 8.98 -16.31
CA SER A 595 6.62 7.95 -16.09
C SER A 595 6.16 6.65 -16.76
N THR A 596 7.04 6.06 -17.58
CA THR A 596 6.77 4.79 -18.29
C THR A 596 7.82 3.76 -17.96
N VAL A 597 7.55 2.49 -18.26
CA VAL A 597 8.52 1.39 -18.13
C VAL A 597 9.84 1.75 -18.82
N ALA A 598 9.81 2.27 -20.04
CA ALA A 598 11.02 2.66 -20.78
C ALA A 598 11.77 3.81 -20.13
N THR A 599 11.08 4.80 -19.53
CA THR A 599 11.77 5.92 -18.85
C THR A 599 12.40 5.47 -17.56
N TYR A 600 11.73 4.67 -16.79
CA TYR A 600 12.23 4.18 -15.51
C TYR A 600 13.41 3.23 -15.68
N ALA A 601 13.36 2.33 -16.67
CA ALA A 601 14.47 1.45 -17.04
C ALA A 601 15.59 2.16 -17.80
N ASN A 602 15.53 3.47 -17.97
CA ASN A 602 16.48 4.29 -18.74
C ASN A 602 16.63 3.88 -20.22
N VAL A 603 15.69 3.12 -20.78
CA VAL A 603 15.66 2.70 -22.18
C VAL A 603 15.29 3.88 -23.08
N HIS A 604 14.31 4.68 -22.70
CA HIS A 604 13.81 5.81 -23.48
C HIS A 604 14.90 6.85 -23.80
N ASP A 605 15.80 7.14 -22.85
CA ASP A 605 16.89 8.10 -23.05
C ASP A 605 17.88 7.63 -24.11
N GLU A 606 18.16 6.34 -24.16
CA GLU A 606 19.02 5.75 -25.20
C GLU A 606 18.32 5.74 -26.56
N LEU A 607 17.03 5.40 -26.59
CA LEU A 607 16.22 5.46 -27.83
C LEU A 607 16.24 6.88 -28.41
N ARG A 608 16.02 7.91 -27.60
CA ARG A 608 16.08 9.32 -28.06
C ARG A 608 17.43 9.67 -28.71
N LYS A 609 18.54 9.19 -28.15
CA LYS A 609 19.89 9.40 -28.70
C LYS A 609 20.07 8.70 -30.06
N ILE A 610 19.47 7.50 -30.21
CA ILE A 610 19.54 6.72 -31.44
C ILE A 610 18.70 7.39 -32.53
N TYR A 611 17.45 7.73 -32.24
CA TYR A 611 16.53 8.36 -33.22
C TYR A 611 17.04 9.73 -33.69
N ALA A 612 17.68 10.51 -32.81
CA ALA A 612 18.30 11.78 -33.21
C ALA A 612 19.44 11.64 -34.24
N LYS A 613 20.01 10.43 -34.39
CA LYS A 613 21.05 10.15 -35.37
C LYS A 613 20.53 9.67 -36.72
N THR A 614 19.23 9.39 -36.86
CA THR A 614 18.63 8.95 -38.13
C THR A 614 18.71 10.03 -39.19
N ALA A 615 18.64 9.63 -40.47
CA ALA A 615 18.66 10.58 -41.61
C ALA A 615 17.46 11.52 -41.53
N ASP A 616 16.28 11.01 -41.25
CA ASP A 616 15.04 11.78 -41.15
C ASP A 616 15.13 12.86 -40.05
N ALA A 617 15.64 12.52 -38.86
CA ALA A 617 15.82 13.48 -37.79
C ALA A 617 16.84 14.56 -38.11
N LYS A 618 17.96 14.20 -38.77
CA LYS A 618 18.99 15.17 -39.20
C LYS A 618 18.44 16.13 -40.24
N ASN A 619 17.69 15.63 -41.23
CA ASN A 619 17.06 16.46 -42.28
C ASN A 619 16.09 17.47 -41.66
N LYS A 620 15.32 17.08 -40.67
CA LYS A 620 14.38 17.93 -39.94
C LYS A 620 15.03 18.69 -38.75
N LYS A 621 16.35 18.53 -38.53
CA LYS A 621 17.16 19.18 -37.45
C LYS A 621 16.68 18.86 -36.02
N TYR A 622 16.11 17.68 -35.78
CA TYR A 622 15.71 17.25 -34.48
C TYR A 622 16.90 16.70 -33.67
N LYS A 623 16.95 17.06 -32.40
CA LYS A 623 17.95 16.60 -31.40
C LYS A 623 17.30 15.61 -30.45
N ALA A 624 18.10 14.90 -29.64
CA ALA A 624 17.60 13.92 -28.66
C ALA A 624 16.56 14.50 -27.69
N GLY A 625 16.66 15.79 -27.32
CA GLY A 625 15.68 16.48 -26.49
C GLY A 625 14.31 16.62 -27.15
N ASP A 626 14.25 16.75 -28.48
CA ASP A 626 13.00 16.95 -29.21
C ASP A 626 12.12 15.67 -29.21
N PHE A 627 12.74 14.50 -29.00
CA PHE A 627 12.06 13.20 -28.87
C PHE A 627 11.51 12.92 -27.46
N SER A 628 11.65 13.83 -26.50
CA SER A 628 11.02 13.70 -25.20
C SER A 628 9.54 14.03 -25.26
N TYR A 629 8.68 13.09 -24.94
CA TYR A 629 7.24 13.36 -24.84
C TYR A 629 6.89 14.22 -23.61
N ASN A 630 7.84 14.47 -22.68
CA ASN A 630 7.64 15.36 -21.53
C ASN A 630 7.90 16.83 -21.87
N THR A 631 8.95 17.11 -22.64
CA THR A 631 9.44 18.49 -22.88
C THR A 631 9.81 18.76 -24.33
N GLY A 632 9.83 17.72 -25.19
CA GLY A 632 10.33 17.83 -26.59
C GLY A 632 9.28 18.39 -27.54
N LYS A 633 9.75 18.79 -28.72
CA LYS A 633 8.90 19.34 -29.78
C LYS A 633 7.98 18.31 -30.41
N LEU A 634 8.36 17.02 -30.36
CA LEU A 634 7.61 15.92 -30.96
C LEU A 634 6.54 15.34 -30.01
N ARG A 635 6.27 15.98 -28.88
CA ARG A 635 5.19 15.59 -27.98
C ARG A 635 3.83 15.93 -28.58
N CYS A 636 2.80 15.17 -28.24
CA CYS A 636 1.43 15.47 -28.67
C CYS A 636 0.97 16.83 -28.11
N PRO A 637 0.51 17.76 -28.97
CA PRO A 637 0.10 19.08 -28.52
C PRO A 637 -1.24 19.10 -27.78
N VAL A 638 -2.09 18.05 -27.94
CA VAL A 638 -3.42 17.98 -27.35
C VAL A 638 -3.34 17.48 -25.91
N CYS A 639 -2.65 16.37 -25.66
CA CYS A 639 -2.49 15.81 -24.30
C CYS A 639 -1.20 16.26 -23.61
N ASP A 640 -0.41 17.11 -24.25
CA ASP A 640 0.88 17.57 -23.71
C ASP A 640 1.82 16.43 -23.26
N GLY A 641 1.75 15.30 -23.98
CA GLY A 641 2.58 14.12 -23.75
C GLY A 641 2.12 13.18 -22.63
N THR A 642 0.91 13.36 -22.07
CA THR A 642 0.35 12.42 -21.10
C THR A 642 -0.20 11.14 -21.74
N GLY A 643 -0.58 11.20 -23.02
CA GLY A 643 -1.23 10.09 -23.74
C GLY A 643 -2.75 10.02 -23.50
N GLN A 644 -3.26 10.70 -22.50
CA GLN A 644 -4.66 10.67 -22.09
C GLN A 644 -5.18 12.08 -21.78
N ILE A 645 -6.50 12.22 -21.74
CA ILE A 645 -7.22 13.42 -21.37
C ILE A 645 -8.11 13.05 -20.20
N SER A 646 -7.93 13.75 -19.07
CA SER A 646 -8.81 13.63 -17.92
C SER A 646 -10.07 14.47 -18.18
N LEU A 647 -11.22 13.82 -18.14
CA LEU A 647 -12.52 14.47 -18.25
C LEU A 647 -13.06 14.68 -16.84
N ASP A 648 -13.14 15.96 -16.41
CA ASP A 648 -13.87 16.35 -15.23
C ASP A 648 -15.37 16.13 -15.46
N VAL A 649 -15.90 15.05 -14.91
CA VAL A 649 -17.34 14.76 -14.95
C VAL A 649 -17.91 15.21 -13.62
N GLN A 650 -18.54 16.38 -13.58
CA GLN A 650 -19.15 16.94 -12.38
C GLN A 650 -19.89 15.86 -11.57
N PHE A 651 -19.51 15.68 -10.31
CA PHE A 651 -20.04 14.70 -9.33
C PHE A 651 -19.64 13.23 -9.55
N LEU A 652 -18.70 12.92 -10.47
CA LEU A 652 -18.10 11.61 -10.63
C LEU A 652 -16.57 11.74 -10.52
N PRO A 653 -15.83 10.65 -10.23
CA PRO A 653 -14.37 10.65 -10.37
C PRO A 653 -13.98 11.01 -11.82
N ASP A 654 -12.87 11.73 -11.97
CA ASP A 654 -12.31 12.05 -13.27
C ASP A 654 -12.14 10.77 -14.10
N VAL A 655 -12.56 10.83 -15.37
CA VAL A 655 -12.42 9.71 -16.31
C VAL A 655 -11.30 10.01 -17.27
N ASP A 656 -10.24 9.21 -17.21
CA ASP A 656 -9.13 9.29 -18.13
C ASP A 656 -9.47 8.53 -19.43
N VAL A 657 -9.41 9.22 -20.56
CA VAL A 657 -9.63 8.62 -21.88
C VAL A 657 -8.36 8.76 -22.73
N PRO A 658 -8.02 7.78 -23.59
CA PRO A 658 -6.92 7.93 -24.53
C PRO A 658 -7.07 9.21 -25.36
N CYS A 659 -5.99 9.94 -25.54
CA CYS A 659 -6.01 11.17 -26.30
C CYS A 659 -6.45 10.91 -27.74
N PRO A 660 -7.50 11.57 -28.25
CA PRO A 660 -8.03 11.31 -29.59
C PRO A 660 -7.06 11.68 -30.71
N GLU A 661 -6.11 12.58 -30.47
CA GLU A 661 -5.11 12.98 -31.47
C GLU A 661 -3.96 11.97 -31.58
N CYS A 662 -3.41 11.51 -30.47
CA CYS A 662 -2.26 10.60 -30.51
C CYS A 662 -2.62 9.13 -30.20
N GLY A 663 -3.88 8.82 -29.90
CA GLY A 663 -4.32 7.46 -29.60
C GLY A 663 -3.62 6.82 -28.38
N GLY A 664 -3.06 7.62 -27.47
CA GLY A 664 -2.29 7.12 -26.33
C GLY A 664 -0.77 7.13 -26.52
N SER A 665 -0.26 7.31 -27.76
CA SER A 665 1.18 7.22 -28.08
C SER A 665 2.03 8.33 -27.47
N ARG A 666 1.43 9.43 -26.96
CA ARG A 666 2.08 10.60 -26.36
C ARG A 666 2.82 11.51 -27.34
N TYR A 667 2.95 11.10 -28.60
CA TYR A 667 3.71 11.78 -29.63
C TYR A 667 2.82 12.45 -30.68
N ALA A 668 3.34 13.54 -31.27
CA ALA A 668 2.75 14.18 -32.44
C ALA A 668 2.96 13.28 -33.68
N ARG A 669 2.14 13.51 -34.71
CA ARG A 669 2.17 12.73 -35.97
C ARG A 669 3.53 12.73 -36.64
N GLU A 670 4.27 13.84 -36.56
CA GLU A 670 5.61 13.97 -37.12
C GLU A 670 6.63 12.99 -36.56
N ALA A 671 6.42 12.51 -35.30
CA ALA A 671 7.31 11.51 -34.69
C ALA A 671 7.20 10.13 -35.35
N TRP A 672 6.04 9.80 -35.97
CA TRP A 672 5.81 8.55 -36.69
C TRP A 672 6.53 8.49 -38.02
N GLU A 673 6.87 9.64 -38.62
CA GLU A 673 7.60 9.74 -39.86
C GLU A 673 9.11 9.54 -39.68
N ILE A 674 9.61 9.66 -38.44
CA ILE A 674 11.04 9.52 -38.16
C ILE A 674 11.33 8.08 -37.79
N CYS A 675 11.89 7.33 -38.74
CA CYS A 675 12.12 5.91 -38.56
C CYS A 675 13.61 5.57 -38.47
N TYR A 676 13.90 4.56 -37.71
CA TYR A 676 15.16 3.83 -37.73
C TYR A 676 14.98 2.58 -38.59
N GLU A 677 15.90 2.33 -39.52
CA GLU A 677 15.94 1.11 -40.32
C GLU A 677 17.01 0.20 -39.80
N ASN A 678 16.64 -1.01 -39.38
CA ASN A 678 17.58 -2.02 -38.91
C ASN A 678 18.27 -2.75 -40.07
N LYS A 679 19.30 -3.55 -39.79
CA LYS A 679 20.05 -4.32 -40.81
C LYS A 679 19.22 -5.32 -41.60
N GLN A 680 18.03 -5.64 -41.14
CA GLN A 680 17.08 -6.54 -41.78
C GLN A 680 16.10 -5.76 -42.70
N GLY A 681 16.25 -4.43 -42.81
CA GLY A 681 15.40 -3.56 -43.63
C GLY A 681 14.06 -3.20 -42.99
N MET A 682 13.84 -3.53 -41.72
CA MET A 682 12.62 -3.17 -40.99
C MET A 682 12.76 -1.74 -40.43
N ARG A 683 11.69 -0.97 -40.57
CA ARG A 683 11.64 0.43 -40.14
C ARG A 683 10.70 0.61 -38.97
N TYR A 684 11.19 1.21 -37.90
CA TYR A 684 10.41 1.49 -36.68
C TYR A 684 10.53 2.96 -36.31
N SER A 685 9.41 3.63 -36.04
CA SER A 685 9.39 4.94 -35.40
C SER A 685 9.52 4.81 -33.88
N LEU A 686 9.87 5.90 -33.17
CA LEU A 686 9.94 5.89 -31.71
C LEU A 686 8.58 5.61 -31.05
N PRO A 687 7.45 6.19 -31.49
CA PRO A 687 6.12 5.79 -30.99
C PRO A 687 5.85 4.29 -31.15
N GLN A 688 6.15 3.69 -32.29
CA GLN A 688 6.00 2.23 -32.49
C GLN A 688 6.85 1.43 -31.53
N MET A 689 8.09 1.86 -31.24
CA MET A 689 8.93 1.19 -30.23
C MET A 689 8.31 1.26 -28.84
N MET A 690 7.68 2.40 -28.50
CA MET A 690 7.03 2.56 -27.21
C MET A 690 5.76 1.69 -27.04
N GLU A 691 5.13 1.31 -28.14
CA GLU A 691 3.98 0.40 -28.15
C GLU A 691 4.37 -1.09 -28.09
N MET A 692 5.64 -1.42 -28.34
CA MET A 692 6.13 -2.79 -28.26
C MET A 692 6.23 -3.27 -26.81
N ASP A 693 5.89 -4.52 -26.54
CA ASP A 693 6.31 -5.20 -25.34
C ASP A 693 7.83 -5.41 -25.31
N VAL A 694 8.38 -5.62 -24.11
CA VAL A 694 9.82 -5.80 -23.90
C VAL A 694 10.40 -6.95 -24.74
N THR A 695 9.66 -8.05 -24.91
CA THR A 695 10.12 -9.24 -25.66
C THR A 695 10.21 -8.92 -27.14
N THR A 696 9.22 -8.25 -27.71
CA THR A 696 9.22 -7.78 -29.11
C THR A 696 10.29 -6.71 -29.34
N ALA A 697 10.42 -5.77 -28.41
CA ALA A 697 11.45 -4.73 -28.47
C ALA A 697 12.87 -5.30 -28.43
N LEU A 698 13.11 -6.40 -27.69
CA LEU A 698 14.39 -7.12 -27.70
C LEU A 698 14.78 -7.61 -29.10
N GLN A 699 13.81 -8.14 -29.85
CA GLN A 699 14.07 -8.59 -31.23
C GLN A 699 14.41 -7.42 -32.16
N ALA A 700 13.71 -6.28 -31.99
CA ALA A 700 13.93 -5.07 -32.79
C ALA A 700 15.26 -4.35 -32.45
N THR A 701 15.81 -4.54 -31.25
CA THR A 701 16.94 -3.77 -30.71
C THR A 701 18.28 -4.51 -30.65
N GLN A 702 18.42 -5.66 -31.32
CA GLN A 702 19.62 -6.48 -31.30
C GLN A 702 20.92 -5.71 -31.63
N GLU A 703 20.83 -4.67 -32.41
CA GLU A 703 21.97 -3.83 -32.81
C GLU A 703 22.36 -2.79 -31.74
N TRP A 704 21.55 -2.56 -30.74
CA TRP A 704 21.72 -1.50 -29.75
C TRP A 704 22.12 -2.06 -28.40
N LYS A 705 23.38 -2.39 -28.26
CA LYS A 705 23.93 -3.12 -27.11
C LYS A 705 23.37 -2.66 -25.76
N VAL A 706 23.33 -1.35 -25.48
CA VAL A 706 22.89 -0.81 -24.18
C VAL A 706 21.39 -1.00 -23.98
N VAL A 707 20.60 -0.72 -25.04
CA VAL A 707 19.13 -0.91 -25.00
C VAL A 707 18.82 -2.38 -24.85
N HIS A 708 19.44 -3.24 -25.65
CA HIS A 708 19.24 -4.68 -25.63
C HIS A 708 19.55 -5.28 -24.24
N GLN A 709 20.68 -4.93 -23.61
CA GLN A 709 21.03 -5.40 -22.27
C GLN A 709 19.98 -4.98 -21.22
N ARG A 710 19.47 -3.75 -21.28
CA ARG A 710 18.43 -3.28 -20.34
C ARG A 710 17.11 -4.01 -20.53
N LEU A 711 16.72 -4.25 -21.78
CA LEU A 711 15.52 -5.02 -22.09
C LEU A 711 15.67 -6.50 -21.70
N GLU A 712 16.85 -7.07 -21.85
CA GLU A 712 17.16 -8.44 -21.41
C GLU A 712 17.00 -8.59 -19.89
N VAL A 713 17.48 -7.61 -19.11
CA VAL A 713 17.26 -7.57 -17.65
C VAL A 713 15.76 -7.56 -17.33
N LEU A 714 14.97 -6.71 -18.00
CA LEU A 714 13.51 -6.67 -17.80
C LEU A 714 12.87 -8.03 -18.11
N LYS A 715 13.24 -8.65 -19.24
CA LYS A 715 12.72 -9.95 -19.62
C LYS A 715 13.08 -11.03 -18.58
N ASN A 716 14.33 -11.05 -18.13
CA ASN A 716 14.81 -12.01 -17.12
C ASN A 716 14.14 -11.83 -15.76
N LEU A 717 13.59 -10.68 -15.47
CA LEU A 717 12.77 -10.40 -14.30
C LEU A 717 11.27 -10.71 -14.51
N GLY A 718 10.90 -11.41 -15.60
CA GLY A 718 9.52 -11.74 -15.91
C GLY A 718 8.65 -10.54 -16.35
N LEU A 719 9.26 -9.42 -16.77
CA LEU A 719 8.57 -8.22 -17.24
C LEU A 719 8.51 -8.14 -18.79
N GLY A 720 8.75 -9.27 -19.47
CA GLY A 720 8.80 -9.35 -20.93
C GLY A 720 7.53 -8.93 -21.66
N TYR A 721 6.39 -9.02 -21.01
CA TYR A 721 5.07 -8.69 -21.54
C TYR A 721 4.67 -7.21 -21.39
N LEU A 722 5.35 -6.45 -20.53
CA LEU A 722 5.04 -5.04 -20.34
C LEU A 722 5.39 -4.24 -21.60
N THR A 723 4.55 -3.29 -21.96
CA THR A 723 4.86 -2.38 -23.05
C THR A 723 5.83 -1.30 -22.59
N LEU A 724 6.73 -0.86 -23.48
CA LEU A 724 7.70 0.19 -23.15
C LEU A 724 7.04 1.51 -22.74
N GLY A 725 5.88 1.80 -23.34
CA GLY A 725 5.06 2.99 -23.08
C GLY A 725 4.10 2.87 -21.91
N GLU A 726 4.02 1.72 -21.24
CA GLU A 726 3.11 1.50 -20.12
C GLU A 726 3.44 2.41 -18.94
N GLU A 727 2.41 2.97 -18.35
CA GLU A 727 2.54 3.93 -17.26
C GLU A 727 2.95 3.24 -15.96
N THR A 728 3.94 3.79 -15.26
CA THR A 728 4.40 3.17 -14.01
C THR A 728 3.35 3.15 -12.89
N PRO A 729 2.40 4.12 -12.79
CA PRO A 729 1.31 4.02 -11.81
C PRO A 729 0.30 2.89 -12.05
N SER A 730 0.19 2.38 -13.29
CA SER A 730 -0.72 1.28 -13.64
C SER A 730 -0.17 -0.11 -13.28
N LEU A 731 1.14 -0.20 -12.96
CA LEU A 731 1.81 -1.45 -12.65
C LEU A 731 1.32 -2.06 -11.33
N SER A 732 1.21 -3.38 -11.29
CA SER A 732 0.99 -4.12 -10.04
C SER A 732 2.18 -3.93 -9.07
N GLY A 733 1.98 -4.30 -7.77
CA GLY A 733 3.05 -4.20 -6.77
C GLY A 733 4.31 -4.94 -7.15
N GLY A 734 4.16 -6.18 -7.55
CA GLY A 734 5.28 -7.02 -7.97
C GLY A 734 5.97 -6.53 -9.25
N GLU A 735 5.20 -6.02 -10.24
CA GLU A 735 5.78 -5.42 -11.45
C GLU A 735 6.60 -4.17 -11.13
N ALA A 736 6.06 -3.28 -10.29
CA ALA A 736 6.77 -2.08 -9.84
C ALA A 736 8.07 -2.44 -9.12
N GLN A 737 8.03 -3.43 -8.23
CA GLN A 737 9.19 -3.90 -7.49
C GLN A 737 10.26 -4.50 -8.39
N ARG A 738 9.88 -5.36 -9.34
CA ARG A 738 10.82 -5.93 -10.33
C ARG A 738 11.39 -4.86 -11.26
N LEU A 739 10.61 -3.83 -11.61
CA LEU A 739 11.11 -2.70 -12.40
C LEU A 739 12.10 -1.84 -11.61
N LYS A 740 11.89 -1.63 -10.29
CA LYS A 740 12.89 -1.01 -9.40
C LYS A 740 14.18 -1.81 -9.39
N LEU A 741 14.09 -3.12 -9.23
CA LEU A 741 15.24 -4.02 -9.25
C LEU A 741 15.99 -3.93 -10.58
N ALA A 742 15.27 -3.94 -11.72
CA ALA A 742 15.87 -3.79 -13.04
C ALA A 742 16.71 -2.51 -13.18
N SER A 743 16.25 -1.41 -12.58
CA SER A 743 16.97 -0.12 -12.62
C SER A 743 18.26 -0.12 -11.81
N GLU A 744 18.38 -0.99 -10.79
CA GLU A 744 19.53 -1.10 -9.92
C GLU A 744 20.54 -2.17 -10.40
N LEU A 745 20.08 -3.17 -11.16
CA LEU A 745 20.96 -4.15 -11.79
C LEU A 745 21.86 -3.46 -12.84
N GLY A 746 23.16 -3.60 -12.70
CA GLY A 746 24.17 -2.97 -13.61
C GLY A 746 24.95 -1.81 -13.00
N ARG A 747 24.67 -1.41 -11.76
CA ARG A 747 25.53 -0.54 -10.94
C ARG A 747 26.43 -1.39 -10.04
N GLY A 748 27.50 -0.83 -9.45
CA GLY A 748 28.38 -1.56 -8.52
C GLY A 748 27.58 -2.25 -7.42
N GLN A 749 27.82 -3.54 -7.18
CA GLN A 749 26.98 -4.40 -6.32
C GLN A 749 27.74 -4.98 -5.13
N SER A 750 29.08 -5.05 -5.21
CA SER A 750 29.93 -5.81 -4.28
C SER A 750 29.90 -5.34 -2.83
N ASP A 751 29.51 -4.11 -2.59
CA ASP A 751 29.47 -3.46 -1.28
C ASP A 751 28.06 -2.91 -0.97
N SER A 752 27.05 -3.55 -1.55
CA SER A 752 25.66 -3.15 -1.42
C SER A 752 24.86 -4.15 -0.57
N VAL A 753 23.95 -3.63 0.24
CA VAL A 753 22.86 -4.40 0.88
C VAL A 753 21.58 -4.14 0.10
N PHE A 754 21.02 -5.18 -0.49
CA PHE A 754 19.71 -5.15 -1.11
C PHE A 754 18.66 -5.67 -0.12
N VAL A 755 17.68 -4.87 0.18
CA VAL A 755 16.56 -5.24 1.05
C VAL A 755 15.29 -5.33 0.19
N PHE A 756 14.63 -6.46 0.25
CA PHE A 756 13.38 -6.73 -0.45
C PHE A 756 12.25 -6.91 0.56
N ASP A 757 11.14 -6.22 0.32
CA ASP A 757 9.94 -6.31 1.15
C ASP A 757 8.84 -7.04 0.37
N GLU A 758 8.56 -8.30 0.75
CA GLU A 758 7.59 -9.21 0.14
C GLU A 758 7.68 -9.29 -1.40
N PRO A 759 8.86 -9.67 -1.97
CA PRO A 759 9.06 -9.62 -3.42
C PRO A 759 8.30 -10.69 -4.22
N THR A 760 7.68 -11.66 -3.57
CA THR A 760 6.90 -12.72 -4.24
C THR A 760 5.44 -12.33 -4.48
N ILE A 761 5.00 -11.15 -4.05
CA ILE A 761 3.63 -10.68 -4.26
C ILE A 761 3.23 -10.79 -5.74
N GLY A 762 2.16 -11.56 -6.00
CA GLY A 762 1.60 -11.75 -7.34
C GLY A 762 2.47 -12.60 -8.28
N LEU A 763 3.42 -13.38 -7.75
CA LEU A 763 4.28 -14.25 -8.53
C LEU A 763 3.78 -15.72 -8.54
N HIS A 764 3.71 -16.28 -9.75
CA HIS A 764 3.59 -17.71 -9.90
C HIS A 764 4.85 -18.42 -9.38
N PRO A 765 4.80 -19.66 -8.85
CA PRO A 765 5.98 -20.38 -8.38
C PRO A 765 7.16 -20.45 -9.37
N LEU A 766 6.90 -20.53 -10.68
CA LEU A 766 7.95 -20.42 -11.71
C LEU A 766 8.63 -19.04 -11.74
N ASP A 767 7.86 -17.96 -11.51
CA ASP A 767 8.41 -16.61 -11.44
C ASP A 767 9.24 -16.43 -10.15
N VAL A 768 8.86 -17.09 -9.04
CA VAL A 768 9.64 -17.13 -7.79
C VAL A 768 11.01 -17.82 -8.03
N GLN A 769 11.05 -18.91 -8.79
CA GLN A 769 12.31 -19.54 -9.17
C GLN A 769 13.22 -18.58 -9.95
N THR A 770 12.66 -17.80 -10.88
CA THR A 770 13.40 -16.77 -11.62
C THR A 770 13.94 -15.69 -10.69
N LEU A 771 13.13 -15.23 -9.72
CA LEU A 771 13.55 -14.24 -8.72
C LEU A 771 14.72 -14.78 -7.86
N LEU A 772 14.68 -16.04 -7.44
CA LEU A 772 15.75 -16.69 -6.68
C LEU A 772 17.06 -16.76 -7.48
N GLN A 773 17.01 -16.96 -8.80
CA GLN A 773 18.21 -16.87 -9.67
C GLN A 773 18.79 -15.47 -9.70
N VAL A 774 17.94 -14.42 -9.68
CA VAL A 774 18.40 -13.03 -9.60
C VAL A 774 19.05 -12.76 -8.25
N PHE A 775 18.49 -13.24 -7.14
CA PHE A 775 19.14 -13.14 -5.83
C PHE A 775 20.52 -13.81 -5.83
N GLN A 776 20.64 -15.01 -6.44
CA GLN A 776 21.91 -15.69 -6.58
C GLN A 776 22.90 -14.85 -7.40
N ALA A 777 22.48 -14.24 -8.51
CA ALA A 777 23.34 -13.39 -9.32
C ALA A 777 23.83 -12.14 -8.57
N LEU A 778 22.99 -11.53 -7.72
CA LEU A 778 23.40 -10.43 -6.83
C LEU A 778 24.46 -10.89 -5.84
N ILE A 779 24.28 -12.04 -5.21
CA ILE A 779 25.22 -12.62 -4.24
C ILE A 779 26.56 -12.97 -4.91
N ASP A 780 26.51 -13.57 -6.09
CA ASP A 780 27.70 -13.94 -6.87
C ASP A 780 28.51 -12.67 -7.27
N ASN A 781 27.85 -11.52 -7.38
CA ASN A 781 28.48 -10.22 -7.58
C ASN A 781 28.90 -9.51 -6.27
N GLY A 782 28.83 -10.20 -5.13
CA GLY A 782 29.29 -9.74 -3.82
C GLY A 782 28.28 -8.94 -3.01
N ALA A 783 27.01 -8.85 -3.44
CA ALA A 783 25.95 -8.19 -2.68
C ALA A 783 25.49 -9.04 -1.49
N THR A 784 25.00 -8.36 -0.45
CA THR A 784 24.22 -8.97 0.64
C THR A 784 22.73 -8.80 0.32
N VAL A 785 21.98 -9.88 0.37
CA VAL A 785 20.53 -9.90 0.06
C VAL A 785 19.74 -10.21 1.31
N LEU A 786 18.87 -9.29 1.73
CA LEU A 786 17.95 -9.44 2.84
C LEU A 786 16.52 -9.38 2.30
N VAL A 787 15.70 -10.35 2.66
CA VAL A 787 14.32 -10.46 2.17
C VAL A 787 13.36 -10.60 3.34
N ILE A 788 12.35 -9.75 3.42
CA ILE A 788 11.20 -9.95 4.31
C ILE A 788 10.20 -10.79 3.53
N GLU A 789 9.88 -12.00 4.00
CA GLU A 789 9.06 -12.92 3.23
C GLU A 789 8.24 -13.90 4.07
N HIS A 790 7.12 -14.35 3.47
CA HIS A 790 6.26 -15.40 3.97
C HIS A 790 6.20 -16.62 3.03
N ASP A 791 6.63 -16.45 1.78
CA ASP A 791 6.67 -17.50 0.77
C ASP A 791 7.63 -18.62 1.19
N LEU A 792 7.11 -19.84 1.29
CA LEU A 792 7.87 -20.99 1.77
C LEU A 792 9.01 -21.36 0.81
N ASP A 793 8.88 -21.07 -0.48
CA ASP A 793 9.89 -21.43 -1.46
C ASP A 793 11.11 -20.51 -1.36
N VAL A 794 10.89 -19.21 -1.09
CA VAL A 794 11.98 -18.29 -0.77
C VAL A 794 12.65 -18.67 0.53
N ILE A 795 11.86 -18.99 1.58
CA ILE A 795 12.41 -19.39 2.88
C ILE A 795 13.25 -20.67 2.78
N ARG A 796 12.80 -21.68 2.02
CA ARG A 796 13.53 -22.94 1.78
C ARG A 796 14.86 -22.74 1.05
N ASN A 797 15.00 -21.65 0.29
CA ASN A 797 16.20 -21.29 -0.47
C ASN A 797 17.12 -20.30 0.25
N ALA A 798 16.77 -19.86 1.48
CA ALA A 798 17.63 -18.97 2.28
C ALA A 798 18.91 -19.68 2.75
N ASP A 799 20.02 -18.91 2.84
CA ASP A 799 21.23 -19.35 3.51
C ASP A 799 21.09 -19.19 5.03
N TYR A 800 20.37 -18.12 5.45
CA TYR A 800 20.14 -17.77 6.85
C TYR A 800 18.71 -17.24 7.03
N ILE A 801 18.04 -17.70 8.07
CA ILE A 801 16.64 -17.33 8.36
C ILE A 801 16.59 -16.68 9.73
N ILE A 802 15.83 -15.60 9.84
CA ILE A 802 15.49 -14.91 11.10
C ILE A 802 13.97 -15.02 11.24
N ASP A 803 13.51 -15.81 12.20
CA ASP A 803 12.06 -15.97 12.46
C ASP A 803 11.63 -15.09 13.63
N MET A 804 10.67 -14.20 13.37
CA MET A 804 10.13 -13.27 14.34
C MET A 804 8.75 -13.69 14.82
N GLY A 805 8.55 -13.59 16.14
CA GLY A 805 7.29 -14.02 16.74
C GLY A 805 7.31 -13.86 18.25
N PRO A 806 6.64 -14.82 18.96
CA PRO A 806 5.84 -15.93 18.44
C PRO A 806 4.47 -15.51 17.88
N GLY A 807 3.94 -14.35 18.27
CA GLY A 807 2.66 -13.81 17.83
C GLY A 807 2.79 -12.48 17.09
N GLY A 808 1.65 -11.81 16.86
CA GLY A 808 1.57 -10.43 16.40
C GLY A 808 1.33 -9.46 17.57
N GLY A 809 1.70 -8.17 17.38
CA GLY A 809 1.50 -7.13 18.41
C GLY A 809 2.34 -7.35 19.66
N GLU A 810 1.74 -7.20 20.85
CA GLU A 810 2.39 -7.35 22.16
C GLU A 810 2.95 -8.76 22.40
N ASP A 811 2.31 -9.78 21.84
CA ASP A 811 2.73 -11.18 21.91
C ASP A 811 3.93 -11.48 20.98
N GLY A 812 4.29 -10.55 20.09
CA GLY A 812 5.39 -10.63 19.13
C GLY A 812 6.61 -9.81 19.49
N GLY A 813 7.28 -9.34 18.44
CA GLY A 813 8.38 -8.39 18.56
C GLY A 813 9.70 -8.97 19.04
N ARG A 814 9.89 -10.29 18.97
CA ARG A 814 11.12 -10.99 19.38
C ARG A 814 11.65 -11.83 18.23
N VAL A 815 12.94 -12.03 18.20
CA VAL A 815 13.56 -13.07 17.39
C VAL A 815 13.36 -14.40 18.14
N VAL A 816 12.59 -15.31 17.53
CA VAL A 816 12.25 -16.62 18.10
C VAL A 816 13.32 -17.65 17.76
N ALA A 817 13.72 -17.68 16.49
CA ALA A 817 14.72 -18.61 16.00
C ALA A 817 15.59 -17.97 14.92
N VAL A 818 16.83 -18.38 14.83
CA VAL A 818 17.77 -18.00 13.75
C VAL A 818 18.58 -19.20 13.32
N GLY A 819 18.88 -19.29 12.03
CA GLY A 819 19.71 -20.39 11.55
C GLY A 819 19.46 -20.79 10.10
N THR A 820 19.91 -21.99 9.76
CA THR A 820 19.62 -22.65 8.47
C THR A 820 18.21 -23.21 8.45
N LEU A 821 17.73 -23.61 7.27
CA LEU A 821 16.42 -24.25 7.11
C LEU A 821 16.22 -25.41 8.09
N GLU A 822 17.22 -26.27 8.26
CA GLU A 822 17.12 -27.44 9.12
C GLU A 822 17.06 -27.06 10.62
N GLN A 823 17.74 -26.00 11.01
CA GLN A 823 17.70 -25.50 12.38
C GLN A 823 16.32 -24.89 12.71
N ILE A 824 15.76 -24.12 11.77
CA ILE A 824 14.41 -23.53 11.94
C ILE A 824 13.33 -24.62 11.99
N LYS A 825 13.42 -25.67 11.17
CA LYS A 825 12.52 -26.84 11.24
C LYS A 825 12.58 -27.59 12.56
N ALA A 826 13.76 -27.67 13.15
CA ALA A 826 13.98 -28.36 14.40
C ALA A 826 13.58 -27.53 15.63
N ASP A 827 13.36 -26.23 15.48
CA ASP A 827 13.02 -25.33 16.57
C ASP A 827 11.51 -25.41 16.90
N ALA A 828 11.19 -25.84 18.12
CA ALA A 828 9.80 -26.02 18.56
C ALA A 828 9.03 -24.70 18.72
N ASP A 829 9.74 -23.60 18.97
CA ASP A 829 9.15 -22.27 19.16
C ASP A 829 8.89 -21.56 17.82
N SER A 830 9.54 -21.99 16.75
CA SER A 830 9.32 -21.48 15.41
C SER A 830 7.95 -21.89 14.86
N ILE A 831 7.08 -20.92 14.64
CA ILE A 831 5.80 -21.17 13.96
C ILE A 831 6.05 -21.42 12.47
N THR A 832 6.93 -20.66 11.84
CA THR A 832 7.31 -20.85 10.45
C THR A 832 7.89 -22.25 10.19
N GLY A 833 8.73 -22.75 11.09
CA GLY A 833 9.35 -24.07 11.01
C GLY A 833 8.35 -25.23 10.86
N LYS A 834 7.14 -25.10 11.40
CA LYS A 834 6.08 -26.12 11.28
C LYS A 834 5.49 -26.27 9.87
N TYR A 835 5.72 -25.26 8.99
CA TYR A 835 5.21 -25.25 7.61
C TYR A 835 6.31 -25.53 6.58
N LEU A 836 7.56 -25.54 6.98
CA LEU A 836 8.73 -25.80 6.12
C LEU A 836 8.97 -27.30 5.95
#